data_4435227bb441e51dba03f7a11f7e95eb
#
_entry.id   4435227bb441e51dba03f7a11f7e95eb
#
_cell.length_a   1.000
_cell.length_b   1.000
_cell.length_c   1.000
_cell.angle_alpha   90.00
_cell.angle_beta   90.00
_cell.angle_gamma   90.00
#
_symmetry.space_group_name_H-M   'P 1'
#
loop_
_entity.id
_entity.type
_entity.pdbx_description
1 polymer ?
#
loop_
_entity_poly.entity_id
_entity_poly.type
_entity_poly.pdbx_seq_one_letter_code
_entity_poly.pdbx_strand_id
1 'polypeptide(L)'
;MKTLLAATAGRSLALLAVTGLGLPAPLLVSPAMAQKRGEAAESLVDLVNPLMGTDSTHELSYGNTYPAVAVPWGMNFWTPVTGKPGSGWGYMYHDFKINGLKQTHQPSPWMNDYAAFSLFAETGPLKIKEDERASWYSHKAETSHPYNYKVYLADYDVTAEVTPTNRAAQFRFTFPKSDDAHILLDGLAGGSMVKIDAANRRITGYVRNNHGGVPDNFHNYFVAQFDHDFSVSRTWDDNWQIGADTTREGGHVGAVVSFRTRDGEQVGVKVASSFISADQAQRNLDSEIGRDSFAATEAKAKAAWEKELGIIRVSDPDLDNKRTFYSAMYRMLLFPRQFHEIDARGTMVHYSPYDGKVHDGPMYTDNGFWDTWRAVFPYFALVRPELDGQIMQGLANAYKEGGWLPEWMSPGQRDVMIGSNSANIIADAYLEGVRGFDIETLYEAMVKNATTSEGRPKDKKGAVVTAVGREGVEWYNKLGYVPYDVGINESAARTLEYATADFSLSRLAAALGKTADAKKYAAQAQNYRKLYDAQSGWMRGRNKDGSWMQPFNPYAWGDAFTEGNALHYSFSAMQDVQGLIDLQGGDRKFTDKLDSIFTLPPVFDNSYYGSVIHETREMQIVNMGQYAHGNQPIQHMTYLYDWAGQPWKTQGHVRDVMAKLYSATPDGYPGDEDNGQTSAWYVFSAMGFYPVTPTVGQYAIGSPLFRSVRLTMPGGKVLTIEAPNNGPKNVYIQSVTLNGKPHDKPWLSRAALQAGGTLRFVMGPTPNTRWGSAKANAPFSMSAPVAR
;
A
#
# COMPACT_ATOMS: atom_id res chain seq x y z
N MET A 1 -26.57 -29.61 41.33
CA MET A 1 -26.83 -29.89 42.76
C MET A 1 -26.54 -28.64 43.55
N LYS A 2 -27.64 -28.04 44.03
CA LYS A 2 -27.82 -27.42 45.37
C LYS A 2 -26.72 -26.44 45.84
N THR A 3 -26.95 -25.27 46.35
CA THR A 3 -28.03 -24.43 46.78
C THR A 3 -27.42 -23.32 47.64
N LEU A 4 -27.87 -22.08 47.41
CA LEU A 4 -28.22 -21.03 48.39
C LEU A 4 -27.31 -20.75 49.62
N LEU A 5 -27.02 -19.50 49.94
CA LEU A 5 -27.84 -18.66 50.80
C LEU A 5 -27.28 -17.22 50.94
N ALA A 6 -28.19 -16.30 50.98
CA ALA A 6 -28.02 -14.87 51.25
C ALA A 6 -27.99 -14.62 52.78
N ALA A 7 -27.43 -13.47 53.17
CA ALA A 7 -27.84 -12.82 54.44
C ALA A 7 -27.61 -11.31 54.42
N THR A 8 -28.67 -10.59 54.64
CA THR A 8 -28.86 -9.17 54.90
C THR A 8 -28.58 -8.79 56.34
N ALA A 9 -28.16 -7.54 56.59
CA ALA A 9 -28.51 -6.65 57.70
C ALA A 9 -27.64 -5.38 57.65
N GLY A 10 -28.02 -4.14 57.65
CA GLY A 10 -29.18 -3.46 58.28
C GLY A 10 -28.74 -2.58 59.45
N ARG A 11 -29.10 -1.27 59.39
CA ARG A 11 -29.18 -0.26 60.49
C ARG A 11 -27.96 0.66 60.63
N SER A 12 -28.01 1.92 61.04
CA SER A 12 -29.12 2.87 61.29
C SER A 12 -28.61 4.32 61.35
N LEU A 13 -29.51 5.26 61.18
CA LEU A 13 -29.39 6.73 61.36
C LEU A 13 -28.83 7.13 62.72
N ALA A 14 -28.18 8.28 62.80
CA ALA A 14 -28.28 9.23 63.90
C ALA A 14 -28.28 10.66 63.39
N LEU A 15 -29.39 11.33 63.59
CA LEU A 15 -29.64 12.77 63.49
C LEU A 15 -29.09 13.49 64.73
N LEU A 16 -28.39 14.60 64.52
CA LEU A 16 -28.28 15.63 65.59
C LEU A 16 -28.41 17.00 64.94
N ALA A 17 -29.50 17.67 65.33
CA ALA A 17 -29.77 19.05 65.01
C ALA A 17 -29.16 19.99 66.07
N VAL A 18 -28.53 21.07 65.61
CA VAL A 18 -28.38 22.28 66.48
C VAL A 18 -28.67 23.52 65.64
N THR A 19 -29.54 24.32 66.16
CA THR A 19 -30.14 25.57 65.72
C THR A 19 -29.20 26.75 65.81
N GLY A 20 -29.30 27.72 64.86
CA GLY A 20 -29.06 29.11 65.29
C GLY A 20 -28.64 30.12 64.25
N LEU A 21 -29.58 30.82 63.64
CA LEU A 21 -29.58 32.23 63.28
C LEU A 21 -28.52 32.92 62.45
N GLY A 22 -28.95 33.50 61.34
CA GLY A 22 -28.26 34.64 60.70
C GLY A 22 -28.38 34.68 59.20
N LEU A 23 -29.45 35.28 58.65
CA LEU A 23 -29.50 35.62 57.20
C LEU A 23 -28.67 36.87 56.92
N PRO A 24 -27.93 36.91 55.82
CA PRO A 24 -28.07 38.05 54.92
C PRO A 24 -28.34 37.59 53.44
N ALA A 25 -28.78 38.55 52.66
CA ALA A 25 -29.47 38.56 51.41
C ALA A 25 -28.71 37.77 50.24
N PRO A 26 -29.45 37.31 49.20
CA PRO A 26 -28.87 36.60 48.10
C PRO A 26 -28.15 37.55 47.16
N LEU A 27 -26.84 37.35 47.05
CA LEU A 27 -26.06 37.84 45.91
C LEU A 27 -26.43 36.98 44.69
N LEU A 28 -27.05 37.62 43.71
CA LEU A 28 -27.22 37.06 42.36
C LEU A 28 -25.84 36.74 41.75
N VAL A 29 -25.40 35.50 41.87
CA VAL A 29 -24.28 34.99 41.09
C VAL A 29 -24.83 34.62 39.71
N SER A 30 -24.46 35.39 38.70
CA SER A 30 -24.62 35.05 37.30
C SER A 30 -24.08 33.65 37.04
N PRO A 31 -24.76 32.80 36.25
CA PRO A 31 -24.17 31.50 35.86
C PRO A 31 -22.91 31.77 35.03
N ALA A 32 -21.74 31.53 35.62
CA ALA A 32 -20.52 31.48 34.91
C ALA A 32 -20.72 30.45 33.79
N MET A 33 -20.58 30.88 32.52
CA MET A 33 -20.50 30.00 31.39
C MET A 33 -19.45 28.92 31.73
N ALA A 34 -19.92 27.71 31.95
CA ALA A 34 -19.07 26.54 31.94
C ALA A 34 -18.49 26.46 30.52
N GLN A 35 -17.32 27.00 30.36
CA GLN A 35 -16.51 26.80 29.16
C GLN A 35 -16.38 25.29 29.02
N LYS A 36 -17.09 24.68 28.06
CA LYS A 36 -16.84 23.29 27.64
C LYS A 36 -15.34 23.21 27.38
N ARG A 37 -14.61 22.53 28.26
CA ARG A 37 -13.28 22.04 27.94
C ARG A 37 -13.47 21.28 26.62
N GLY A 38 -12.91 21.80 25.54
CA GLY A 38 -12.91 21.11 24.26
C GLY A 38 -12.39 19.72 24.52
N GLU A 39 -13.16 18.71 24.21
CA GLU A 39 -12.65 17.35 24.12
C GLU A 39 -11.41 17.44 23.24
N ALA A 40 -10.27 16.95 23.73
CA ALA A 40 -9.07 16.88 22.92
C ALA A 40 -9.43 16.14 21.64
N ALA A 41 -9.11 16.73 20.48
CA ALA A 41 -9.44 16.09 19.21
C ALA A 41 -8.87 14.67 19.20
N GLU A 42 -9.68 13.69 18.81
CA GLU A 42 -9.25 12.29 18.69
C GLU A 42 -8.02 12.21 17.80
N SER A 43 -6.94 11.59 18.30
CA SER A 43 -5.72 11.34 17.52
C SER A 43 -6.00 10.25 16.50
N LEU A 44 -5.93 10.58 15.21
CA LEU A 44 -6.24 9.63 14.13
C LEU A 44 -5.17 8.56 13.99
N VAL A 45 -3.91 8.93 14.20
CA VAL A 45 -2.80 7.97 14.10
C VAL A 45 -2.83 6.93 15.22
N ASP A 46 -3.44 7.25 16.38
CA ASP A 46 -3.59 6.29 17.48
C ASP A 46 -4.72 5.26 17.20
N LEU A 47 -5.52 5.46 16.14
CA LEU A 47 -6.48 4.47 15.62
C LEU A 47 -5.79 3.45 14.69
N VAL A 48 -4.62 3.76 14.16
CA VAL A 48 -3.91 2.89 13.21
C VAL A 48 -3.34 1.68 13.92
N ASN A 49 -3.60 0.50 13.36
CA ASN A 49 -2.92 -0.74 13.74
C ASN A 49 -1.92 -1.17 12.67
N PRO A 50 -0.60 -0.92 12.82
CA PRO A 50 0.41 -1.36 11.85
C PRO A 50 0.55 -2.90 11.76
N LEU A 51 -0.05 -3.65 12.69
CA LEU A 51 -0.08 -5.11 12.64
C LEU A 51 -1.19 -5.66 11.73
N MET A 52 -2.07 -4.82 11.20
CA MET A 52 -3.08 -5.26 10.23
C MET A 52 -2.42 -5.89 9.00
N GLY A 53 -2.78 -7.14 8.70
CA GLY A 53 -2.27 -7.87 7.55
C GLY A 53 -0.95 -8.62 7.77
N THR A 54 -0.50 -8.78 9.01
CA THR A 54 0.82 -9.36 9.32
C THR A 54 0.79 -10.84 9.71
N ASP A 55 -0.39 -11.46 9.83
CA ASP A 55 -0.54 -12.87 10.16
C ASP A 55 -0.62 -13.75 8.89
N SER A 56 0.36 -13.56 8.01
CA SER A 56 0.47 -14.27 6.72
C SER A 56 1.54 -15.34 6.74
N THR A 57 1.42 -16.30 5.83
CA THR A 57 2.45 -17.29 5.50
C THR A 57 2.70 -17.29 4.00
N HIS A 58 3.69 -18.06 3.54
CA HIS A 58 3.93 -18.26 2.11
C HIS A 58 2.72 -18.89 1.39
N GLU A 59 1.93 -19.72 2.08
CA GLU A 59 0.81 -20.44 1.49
C GLU A 59 -0.53 -19.70 1.57
N LEU A 60 -0.63 -18.68 2.44
CA LEU A 60 -1.89 -17.96 2.68
C LEU A 60 -1.58 -16.53 3.10
N SER A 61 -2.09 -15.57 2.36
CA SER A 61 -1.95 -14.16 2.67
C SER A 61 -3.18 -13.61 3.37
N TYR A 62 -2.92 -12.86 4.43
CA TYR A 62 -3.85 -11.96 5.09
C TYR A 62 -3.41 -10.49 4.96
N GLY A 63 -2.57 -10.21 3.96
CA GLY A 63 -2.02 -8.89 3.68
C GLY A 63 -0.57 -8.92 3.23
N ASN A 64 0.20 -9.93 3.65
CA ASN A 64 1.64 -10.04 3.41
C ASN A 64 2.40 -8.75 3.80
N THR A 65 2.00 -8.16 4.94
CA THR A 65 2.53 -6.90 5.44
C THR A 65 3.46 -7.11 6.65
N TYR A 66 4.14 -6.06 7.05
CA TYR A 66 4.92 -5.98 8.28
C TYR A 66 4.62 -4.66 9.01
N PRO A 67 4.88 -4.55 10.33
CA PRO A 67 4.64 -3.30 11.07
C PRO A 67 5.70 -2.25 10.68
N ALA A 68 5.41 -1.47 9.65
CA ALA A 68 6.32 -0.45 9.15
C ALA A 68 6.31 0.79 10.06
N VAL A 69 7.44 1.06 10.69
CA VAL A 69 7.70 2.28 11.44
C VAL A 69 8.36 3.27 10.48
N ALA A 70 7.61 4.26 10.03
CA ALA A 70 8.01 5.17 8.98
C ALA A 70 7.27 6.50 9.07
N VAL A 71 7.70 7.51 8.33
CA VAL A 71 6.86 8.65 7.96
C VAL A 71 6.17 8.36 6.62
N PRO A 72 5.07 9.06 6.27
CA PRO A 72 4.42 8.87 4.98
C PRO A 72 5.43 8.97 3.82
N TRP A 73 5.44 7.98 2.93
CA TRP A 73 6.34 7.86 1.77
C TRP A 73 7.83 8.00 2.10
N GLY A 74 8.25 7.70 3.34
CA GLY A 74 9.64 7.80 3.77
C GLY A 74 10.58 6.92 2.94
N MET A 75 11.85 7.33 2.80
CA MET A 75 12.85 6.53 2.12
C MET A 75 13.15 5.25 2.90
N ASN A 76 13.29 5.34 4.21
CA ASN A 76 13.61 4.22 5.08
C ASN A 76 12.43 3.84 5.96
N PHE A 77 12.07 2.56 5.99
CA PHE A 77 11.17 2.00 6.98
C PHE A 77 11.96 1.16 7.97
N TRP A 78 11.39 1.00 9.17
CA TRP A 78 11.95 0.17 10.23
C TRP A 78 10.92 -0.86 10.66
N THR A 79 11.37 -2.08 10.95
CA THR A 79 10.48 -3.16 11.34
C THR A 79 11.20 -4.16 12.25
N PRO A 80 10.51 -4.80 13.22
CA PRO A 80 11.07 -5.96 13.88
C PRO A 80 11.26 -7.11 12.90
N VAL A 81 12.20 -7.98 13.21
CA VAL A 81 12.48 -9.20 12.44
C VAL A 81 12.20 -10.39 13.32
N THR A 82 11.23 -11.22 12.92
CA THR A 82 10.87 -12.45 13.64
C THR A 82 11.37 -13.70 12.92
N GLY A 83 11.40 -13.63 11.59
CA GLY A 83 11.92 -14.68 10.73
C GLY A 83 13.36 -14.44 10.30
N LYS A 84 13.70 -14.89 9.10
CA LYS A 84 15.02 -14.72 8.51
C LYS A 84 15.18 -13.31 7.94
N PRO A 85 16.17 -12.51 8.36
CA PRO A 85 16.26 -11.08 8.03
C PRO A 85 16.27 -10.73 6.54
N GLY A 86 16.85 -11.57 5.68
CA GLY A 86 16.91 -11.34 4.22
C GLY A 86 15.72 -11.91 3.45
N SER A 87 14.77 -12.57 4.12
CA SER A 87 13.59 -13.15 3.51
C SER A 87 12.48 -12.11 3.30
N GLY A 88 11.64 -12.31 2.29
CA GLY A 88 10.40 -11.57 2.12
C GLY A 88 9.44 -11.70 3.31
N TRP A 89 9.47 -12.83 4.00
CA TRP A 89 8.74 -13.08 5.24
C TRP A 89 9.64 -12.87 6.46
N GLY A 90 10.28 -11.71 6.54
CA GLY A 90 11.15 -11.31 7.67
C GLY A 90 10.40 -10.98 8.96
N TYR A 91 9.11 -10.69 8.88
CA TYR A 91 8.19 -10.56 10.01
C TYR A 91 6.94 -11.39 9.79
N MET A 92 6.55 -12.18 10.77
CA MET A 92 5.30 -12.93 10.82
C MET A 92 4.68 -12.81 12.22
N TYR A 93 3.40 -12.44 12.28
CA TYR A 93 2.72 -12.15 13.56
C TYR A 93 2.70 -13.34 14.53
N HIS A 94 2.59 -14.56 14.01
CA HIS A 94 2.55 -15.76 14.85
C HIS A 94 3.91 -16.22 15.37
N ASP A 95 5.01 -15.56 15.02
CA ASP A 95 6.33 -15.82 15.58
C ASP A 95 6.46 -15.27 17.01
N PHE A 96 7.33 -15.91 17.83
CA PHE A 96 7.47 -15.60 19.25
C PHE A 96 8.85 -15.03 19.61
N LYS A 97 9.74 -14.85 18.62
CA LYS A 97 11.09 -14.32 18.88
C LYS A 97 11.41 -13.21 17.89
N ILE A 98 12.13 -12.21 18.40
CA ILE A 98 12.69 -11.11 17.61
C ILE A 98 14.21 -11.24 17.62
N ASN A 99 14.85 -11.11 16.46
CA ASN A 99 16.30 -11.18 16.27
C ASN A 99 16.93 -9.88 15.78
N GLY A 100 16.13 -8.82 15.53
CA GLY A 100 16.60 -7.51 15.12
C GLY A 100 15.47 -6.49 14.94
N LEU A 101 15.85 -5.21 14.91
CA LEU A 101 15.07 -4.11 14.35
C LEU A 101 15.80 -3.66 13.10
N LYS A 102 15.24 -3.94 11.91
CA LYS A 102 15.95 -3.69 10.64
C LYS A 102 15.43 -2.46 9.93
N GLN A 103 16.34 -1.76 9.25
CA GLN A 103 15.97 -0.92 8.13
C GLN A 103 15.48 -1.82 6.99
N THR A 104 14.38 -1.48 6.36
CA THR A 104 13.79 -2.27 5.28
C THR A 104 13.32 -1.40 4.13
N HIS A 105 13.50 -1.92 2.92
CA HIS A 105 12.98 -1.35 1.67
C HIS A 105 12.06 -2.34 0.95
N GLN A 106 11.60 -3.37 1.66
CA GLN A 106 10.73 -4.39 1.10
C GLN A 106 9.36 -3.81 0.70
N PRO A 107 8.98 -3.86 -0.59
CA PRO A 107 7.63 -3.44 -1.01
C PRO A 107 6.59 -4.55 -0.85
N SER A 108 7.01 -5.80 -0.99
CA SER A 108 6.20 -7.01 -0.86
C SER A 108 7.13 -8.19 -0.56
N PRO A 109 6.65 -9.27 0.11
CA PRO A 109 7.50 -10.42 0.35
C PRO A 109 8.01 -11.10 -0.94
N TRP A 110 7.23 -11.06 -2.02
CA TRP A 110 7.60 -11.62 -3.32
C TRP A 110 8.78 -10.90 -3.97
N MET A 111 8.93 -9.60 -3.70
CA MET A 111 10.05 -8.80 -4.20
C MET A 111 11.30 -8.92 -3.35
N ASN A 112 11.16 -9.42 -2.14
CA ASN A 112 12.19 -9.44 -1.11
C ASN A 112 12.66 -8.04 -0.70
N ASP A 113 13.71 -7.95 0.11
CA ASP A 113 14.27 -6.72 0.66
C ASP A 113 15.56 -6.34 -0.06
N TYR A 114 15.97 -5.10 0.05
CA TYR A 114 17.26 -4.63 -0.44
C TYR A 114 17.83 -3.57 0.51
N ALA A 115 19.15 -3.42 0.49
CA ALA A 115 19.89 -2.40 1.24
C ALA A 115 19.55 -2.38 2.75
N ALA A 116 19.25 -3.56 3.29
CA ALA A 116 18.81 -3.75 4.67
C ALA A 116 19.99 -4.02 5.61
N PHE A 117 19.90 -3.51 6.83
CA PHE A 117 20.76 -3.82 7.97
C PHE A 117 19.93 -3.75 9.26
N SER A 118 20.41 -4.34 10.35
CA SER A 118 19.63 -4.38 11.58
C SER A 118 20.44 -3.97 12.83
N LEU A 119 19.72 -3.49 13.85
CA LEU A 119 20.24 -3.30 15.20
C LEU A 119 19.56 -4.28 16.13
N PHE A 120 20.33 -4.78 17.11
CA PHE A 120 19.83 -5.61 18.18
C PHE A 120 20.54 -5.30 19.49
N ALA A 121 19.87 -5.48 20.63
CA ALA A 121 20.46 -5.26 21.95
C ALA A 121 20.31 -6.51 22.82
N GLU A 122 21.39 -6.84 23.54
CA GLU A 122 21.42 -8.01 24.43
C GLU A 122 22.28 -7.76 25.67
N THR A 123 22.13 -8.60 26.68
CA THR A 123 22.95 -8.61 27.89
C THR A 123 23.56 -10.00 28.14
N GLY A 124 24.71 -10.04 28.81
CA GLY A 124 25.42 -11.30 29.14
C GLY A 124 26.29 -11.79 27.99
N PRO A 125 26.50 -13.11 27.84
CA PRO A 125 27.36 -13.65 26.79
C PRO A 125 26.92 -13.24 25.39
N LEU A 126 27.84 -12.66 24.64
CA LEU A 126 27.60 -12.14 23.28
C LEU A 126 27.18 -13.25 22.32
N LYS A 127 26.09 -13.02 21.60
CA LYS A 127 25.52 -13.88 20.54
C LYS A 127 25.36 -13.10 19.25
N ILE A 128 26.18 -13.38 18.26
CA ILE A 128 26.16 -12.61 17.00
C ILE A 128 25.28 -13.23 15.92
N LYS A 129 24.99 -14.53 15.96
CA LYS A 129 24.14 -15.19 14.98
C LYS A 129 22.66 -14.94 15.27
N GLU A 130 21.89 -14.72 14.23
CA GLU A 130 20.49 -14.28 14.32
C GLU A 130 19.58 -15.23 15.10
N ASP A 131 19.77 -16.54 14.90
CA ASP A 131 19.00 -17.59 15.59
C ASP A 131 19.43 -17.76 17.06
N GLU A 132 20.72 -17.57 17.38
CA GLU A 132 21.25 -17.66 18.73
C GLU A 132 20.87 -16.45 19.61
N ARG A 133 20.84 -15.21 18.97
CA ARG A 133 20.49 -13.98 19.69
C ARG A 133 18.99 -13.74 19.81
N ALA A 134 18.15 -14.42 19.01
CA ALA A 134 16.71 -14.20 18.97
C ALA A 134 16.07 -14.31 20.36
N SER A 135 15.40 -13.25 20.80
CA SER A 135 14.75 -13.12 22.10
C SER A 135 13.25 -13.38 22.03
N TRP A 136 12.72 -14.07 23.03
CA TRP A 136 11.29 -14.16 23.25
C TRP A 136 10.69 -12.77 23.47
N TYR A 137 9.49 -12.56 22.94
CA TYR A 137 8.68 -11.36 23.15
C TYR A 137 7.20 -11.72 23.25
N SER A 138 6.37 -10.75 23.57
CA SER A 138 4.92 -10.91 23.62
C SER A 138 4.23 -9.70 23.00
N HIS A 139 3.25 -9.93 22.16
CA HIS A 139 2.39 -8.86 21.63
C HIS A 139 1.66 -8.06 22.73
N LYS A 140 1.53 -8.61 23.95
CA LYS A 140 0.98 -7.86 25.10
C LYS A 140 1.98 -6.86 25.70
N ALA A 141 3.26 -7.01 25.40
CA ALA A 141 4.35 -6.13 25.81
C ALA A 141 4.98 -5.39 24.62
N GLU A 142 4.32 -5.44 23.48
CA GLU A 142 4.65 -4.73 22.25
C GLU A 142 3.76 -3.51 22.08
N THR A 143 4.32 -2.41 21.60
CA THR A 143 3.58 -1.25 21.13
C THR A 143 3.98 -0.99 19.68
N SER A 144 3.01 -0.98 18.79
CA SER A 144 3.24 -0.72 17.37
C SER A 144 2.37 0.45 16.91
N HIS A 145 3.03 1.55 16.56
CA HIS A 145 2.42 2.71 15.90
C HIS A 145 3.21 3.06 14.64
N PRO A 146 2.63 3.76 13.66
CA PRO A 146 3.37 4.21 12.48
C PRO A 146 4.63 5.01 12.80
N TYR A 147 4.63 5.72 13.92
CA TYR A 147 5.67 6.63 14.35
C TYR A 147 6.56 6.11 15.48
N ASN A 148 6.25 4.93 16.04
CA ASN A 148 7.02 4.31 17.13
C ASN A 148 6.76 2.81 17.21
N TYR A 149 7.82 2.05 17.41
CA TYR A 149 7.75 0.64 17.80
C TYR A 149 8.52 0.44 19.09
N LYS A 150 7.94 -0.34 20.00
CA LYS A 150 8.52 -0.67 21.30
C LYS A 150 8.28 -2.14 21.62
N VAL A 151 9.32 -2.83 22.08
CA VAL A 151 9.25 -4.25 22.47
C VAL A 151 10.17 -4.56 23.64
N TYR A 152 9.74 -5.48 24.49
CA TYR A 152 10.56 -6.04 25.56
C TYR A 152 11.18 -7.37 25.10
N LEU A 153 12.50 -7.44 25.12
CA LEU A 153 13.32 -8.60 24.79
C LEU A 153 13.56 -9.43 26.06
N ALA A 154 12.75 -10.47 26.25
CA ALA A 154 12.64 -11.17 27.53
C ALA A 154 13.91 -11.94 27.91
N ASP A 155 14.69 -12.45 26.96
CA ASP A 155 15.91 -13.18 27.23
C ASP A 155 17.05 -12.29 27.75
N TYR A 156 16.93 -10.98 27.57
CA TYR A 156 17.99 -10.01 27.86
C TYR A 156 17.57 -8.92 28.85
N ASP A 157 16.31 -8.90 29.27
CA ASP A 157 15.73 -7.82 30.08
C ASP A 157 15.95 -6.42 29.49
N VAL A 158 15.83 -6.30 28.17
CA VAL A 158 16.05 -5.07 27.43
C VAL A 158 14.74 -4.60 26.80
N THR A 159 14.43 -3.31 26.96
CA THR A 159 13.37 -2.70 26.15
C THR A 159 14.00 -1.96 24.97
N ALA A 160 13.59 -2.31 23.76
CA ALA A 160 14.02 -1.68 22.51
C ALA A 160 12.90 -0.81 21.92
N GLU A 161 13.25 0.40 21.52
CA GLU A 161 12.33 1.37 20.91
C GLU A 161 12.95 1.99 19.66
N VAL A 162 12.12 2.29 18.65
CA VAL A 162 12.55 3.00 17.44
C VAL A 162 11.49 4.00 17.00
N THR A 163 11.94 5.20 16.58
CA THR A 163 11.10 6.24 15.96
C THR A 163 11.75 6.78 14.69
N PRO A 164 10.99 6.95 13.59
CA PRO A 164 11.52 7.23 12.26
C PRO A 164 11.56 8.72 11.93
N THR A 165 12.41 9.05 10.97
CA THR A 165 12.26 10.21 10.09
C THR A 165 12.20 9.72 8.63
N ASN A 166 12.41 10.58 7.65
CA ASN A 166 12.38 10.17 6.24
C ASN A 166 13.55 9.23 5.89
N ARG A 167 14.80 9.59 6.27
CA ARG A 167 16.04 8.86 5.92
C ARG A 167 16.80 8.37 7.15
N ALA A 168 16.26 8.64 8.35
CA ALA A 168 16.91 8.32 9.60
C ALA A 168 15.94 7.74 10.63
N ALA A 169 16.46 7.31 11.77
CA ALA A 169 15.69 6.90 12.94
C ALA A 169 16.47 7.13 14.23
N GLN A 170 15.75 7.26 15.34
CA GLN A 170 16.34 7.16 16.66
C GLN A 170 15.92 5.84 17.32
N PHE A 171 16.90 5.16 17.90
CA PHE A 171 16.70 4.01 18.76
C PHE A 171 16.98 4.41 20.20
N ARG A 172 16.30 3.70 21.11
CA ARG A 172 16.51 3.78 22.55
C ARG A 172 16.43 2.38 23.12
N PHE A 173 17.52 1.93 23.73
CA PHE A 173 17.61 0.65 24.40
C PHE A 173 17.70 0.90 25.91
N THR A 174 16.71 0.40 26.65
CA THR A 174 16.71 0.47 28.11
C THR A 174 17.22 -0.85 28.67
N PHE A 175 18.34 -0.79 29.37
CA PHE A 175 19.05 -1.95 29.89
C PHE A 175 18.82 -2.16 31.41
N PRO A 176 18.90 -3.39 31.90
CA PRO A 176 19.10 -3.66 33.31
C PRO A 176 20.52 -3.27 33.73
N LYS A 177 20.84 -3.38 35.00
CA LYS A 177 22.24 -3.31 35.45
C LYS A 177 23.03 -4.49 34.87
N SER A 178 24.05 -4.18 34.07
CA SER A 178 24.92 -5.16 33.42
C SER A 178 26.33 -4.65 33.23
N ASP A 179 27.32 -5.50 33.41
CA ASP A 179 28.71 -5.24 33.00
C ASP A 179 28.93 -5.59 31.51
N ASP A 180 28.01 -6.40 30.93
CA ASP A 180 28.03 -6.94 29.57
C ASP A 180 26.72 -6.61 28.84
N ALA A 181 26.44 -5.35 28.62
CA ALA A 181 25.38 -4.87 27.76
C ALA A 181 25.93 -4.60 26.34
N HIS A 182 25.27 -5.11 25.30
CA HIS A 182 25.74 -5.05 23.93
C HIS A 182 24.70 -4.47 23.01
N ILE A 183 25.15 -3.69 22.01
CA ILE A 183 24.36 -3.33 20.84
C ILE A 183 25.11 -3.83 19.60
N LEU A 184 24.44 -4.62 18.79
CA LEU A 184 24.91 -5.19 17.55
C LEU A 184 24.36 -4.37 16.38
N LEU A 185 25.21 -4.09 15.39
CA LEU A 185 24.83 -3.64 14.06
C LEU A 185 25.22 -4.72 13.07
N ASP A 186 24.23 -5.31 12.44
CA ASP A 186 24.35 -6.45 11.53
C ASP A 186 24.13 -5.97 10.10
N GLY A 187 25.17 -6.09 9.24
CA GLY A 187 25.13 -5.69 7.84
C GLY A 187 24.34 -6.66 6.94
N LEU A 188 23.89 -7.78 7.49
CA LEU A 188 23.17 -8.86 6.81
C LEU A 188 23.95 -9.45 5.63
N ALA A 189 23.49 -10.61 5.13
CA ALA A 189 24.09 -11.28 3.99
C ALA A 189 23.88 -10.51 2.69
N GLY A 190 24.82 -10.58 1.75
CA GLY A 190 24.75 -9.94 0.42
C GLY A 190 25.80 -8.87 0.18
N GLY A 191 26.71 -8.70 1.13
CA GLY A 191 27.86 -7.77 1.06
C GLY A 191 27.67 -6.54 1.92
N SER A 192 28.59 -6.37 2.85
CA SER A 192 28.56 -5.25 3.80
C SER A 192 29.97 -4.85 4.25
N MET A 193 30.08 -3.62 4.74
CA MET A 193 31.28 -3.09 5.39
C MET A 193 30.85 -2.34 6.65
N VAL A 194 31.58 -2.52 7.72
CA VAL A 194 31.44 -1.77 8.98
C VAL A 194 32.77 -1.18 9.41
N LYS A 195 32.71 0.03 9.97
CA LYS A 195 33.86 0.72 10.56
C LYS A 195 33.45 1.36 11.87
N ILE A 196 34.14 1.00 12.95
CA ILE A 196 33.93 1.54 14.29
C ILE A 196 34.90 2.70 14.53
N ASP A 197 34.38 3.84 14.93
CA ASP A 197 35.11 5.00 15.43
C ASP A 197 34.72 5.23 16.90
N ALA A 198 35.41 4.52 17.79
CA ALA A 198 35.10 4.53 19.21
C ALA A 198 35.32 5.92 19.85
N ALA A 199 36.28 6.71 19.36
CA ALA A 199 36.56 8.04 19.88
C ALA A 199 35.37 9.00 19.62
N ASN A 200 34.68 8.83 18.54
CA ASN A 200 33.48 9.60 18.16
C ASN A 200 32.18 8.85 18.44
N ARG A 201 32.22 7.69 19.12
CA ARG A 201 31.02 6.86 19.45
C ARG A 201 30.18 6.55 18.22
N ARG A 202 30.81 6.11 17.13
CA ARG A 202 30.16 5.99 15.83
C ARG A 202 30.53 4.69 15.13
N ILE A 203 29.52 4.12 14.45
CA ILE A 203 29.71 3.06 13.46
C ILE A 203 29.27 3.62 12.11
N THR A 204 30.11 3.45 11.08
CA THR A 204 29.77 3.79 9.69
C THR A 204 29.98 2.56 8.82
N GLY A 205 29.38 2.55 7.65
CA GLY A 205 29.55 1.45 6.72
C GLY A 205 28.64 1.55 5.52
N TYR A 206 28.49 0.44 4.84
CA TYR A 206 27.52 0.26 3.79
C TYR A 206 27.02 -1.18 3.72
N VAL A 207 25.84 -1.33 3.12
CA VAL A 207 25.28 -2.62 2.70
C VAL A 207 24.94 -2.56 1.22
N ARG A 208 25.01 -3.72 0.53
CA ARG A 208 24.70 -3.83 -0.91
C ARG A 208 23.82 -5.04 -1.23
N ASN A 209 23.22 -5.63 -0.19
CA ASN A 209 22.28 -6.72 -0.39
C ASN A 209 21.10 -6.26 -1.26
N ASN A 210 20.73 -7.09 -2.23
CA ASN A 210 19.65 -6.83 -3.18
C ASN A 210 19.25 -8.12 -3.90
N HIS A 211 18.10 -8.08 -4.55
CA HIS A 211 17.55 -9.18 -5.35
C HIS A 211 17.42 -8.82 -6.84
N GLY A 212 18.24 -7.89 -7.32
CA GLY A 212 18.30 -7.41 -8.71
C GLY A 212 17.69 -6.02 -8.90
N GLY A 213 17.65 -5.57 -10.16
CA GLY A 213 17.14 -4.25 -10.51
C GLY A 213 18.07 -3.11 -10.09
N VAL A 214 19.40 -3.35 -9.95
CA VAL A 214 20.40 -2.35 -9.55
C VAL A 214 21.70 -2.54 -10.30
N PRO A 215 22.45 -1.44 -10.56
CA PRO A 215 23.84 -1.49 -11.06
C PRO A 215 24.83 -2.07 -10.05
N ASP A 216 26.00 -2.51 -10.53
CA ASP A 216 27.06 -3.14 -9.71
C ASP A 216 27.60 -2.25 -8.58
N ASN A 217 27.49 -0.94 -8.72
CA ASN A 217 27.94 0.05 -7.73
C ASN A 217 26.87 0.43 -6.71
N PHE A 218 25.79 -0.33 -6.62
CA PHE A 218 24.71 -0.10 -5.66
C PHE A 218 25.21 -0.28 -4.22
N HIS A 219 25.03 0.75 -3.41
CA HIS A 219 25.34 0.75 -1.98
C HIS A 219 24.31 1.58 -1.22
N ASN A 220 24.01 1.16 -0.01
CA ASN A 220 23.33 1.98 0.98
C ASN A 220 24.31 2.25 2.11
N TYR A 221 24.85 3.45 2.15
CA TYR A 221 25.78 3.92 3.17
C TYR A 221 25.03 4.29 4.43
N PHE A 222 25.56 3.96 5.60
CA PHE A 222 24.91 4.28 6.88
C PHE A 222 25.86 4.91 7.88
N VAL A 223 25.30 5.65 8.81
CA VAL A 223 25.94 6.17 10.02
C VAL A 223 25.05 5.84 11.22
N ALA A 224 25.66 5.28 12.26
CA ALA A 224 25.02 5.06 13.57
C ALA A 224 25.82 5.81 14.64
N GLN A 225 25.22 6.84 15.25
CA GLN A 225 25.81 7.69 16.26
C GLN A 225 25.24 7.37 17.62
N PHE A 226 26.09 6.98 18.56
CA PHE A 226 25.74 6.64 19.94
C PHE A 226 25.91 7.83 20.87
N ASP A 227 25.12 7.86 21.93
CA ASP A 227 25.21 8.87 22.99
C ASP A 227 26.12 8.46 24.15
N HIS A 228 26.59 7.19 24.19
CA HIS A 228 27.45 6.62 25.21
C HIS A 228 28.81 6.18 24.67
N ASP A 229 29.86 6.25 25.53
CA ASP A 229 31.19 5.73 25.23
C ASP A 229 31.16 4.19 25.24
N PHE A 230 31.90 3.58 24.35
CA PHE A 230 32.02 2.11 24.27
C PHE A 230 33.05 1.60 25.30
N SER A 231 32.64 0.63 26.11
CA SER A 231 33.58 -0.09 26.99
C SER A 231 34.44 -1.06 26.19
N VAL A 232 33.85 -1.70 25.16
CA VAL A 232 34.50 -2.59 24.20
C VAL A 232 33.86 -2.40 22.84
N SER A 233 34.65 -2.52 21.78
CA SER A 233 34.17 -2.56 20.40
C SER A 233 34.87 -3.66 19.62
N ARG A 234 34.10 -4.38 18.79
CA ARG A 234 34.58 -5.54 18.00
C ARG A 234 33.78 -5.63 16.70
N THR A 235 34.35 -6.33 15.72
CA THR A 235 33.65 -6.69 14.48
C THR A 235 33.63 -8.23 14.33
N TRP A 236 32.73 -8.74 13.51
CA TRP A 236 32.73 -10.14 13.09
C TRP A 236 32.80 -10.27 11.58
N ASP A 237 33.27 -11.43 11.10
CA ASP A 237 33.43 -11.74 9.68
C ASP A 237 32.42 -12.80 9.19
N ASP A 238 32.50 -13.14 7.90
CA ASP A 238 31.63 -14.12 7.21
C ASP A 238 31.61 -15.52 7.87
N ASN A 239 32.63 -15.84 8.67
CA ASN A 239 32.73 -17.09 9.42
C ASN A 239 32.27 -16.95 10.87
N TRP A 240 31.64 -15.81 11.21
CA TRP A 240 31.21 -15.49 12.57
C TRP A 240 32.35 -15.38 13.58
N GLN A 241 33.58 -15.09 13.11
CA GLN A 241 34.73 -14.90 13.97
C GLN A 241 34.79 -13.45 14.45
N ILE A 242 34.75 -13.28 15.76
CA ILE A 242 34.82 -11.97 16.41
C ILE A 242 36.29 -11.54 16.51
N GLY A 243 36.61 -10.34 16.06
CA GLY A 243 37.95 -9.76 16.12
C GLY A 243 37.96 -8.35 16.72
N ALA A 244 39.15 -7.90 17.11
CA ALA A 244 39.38 -6.54 17.62
C ALA A 244 39.56 -5.49 16.50
N ASP A 245 39.49 -5.89 15.25
CA ASP A 245 39.57 -4.98 14.10
C ASP A 245 38.43 -3.98 14.14
N THR A 246 38.75 -2.73 13.85
CA THR A 246 37.75 -1.65 13.82
C THR A 246 37.08 -1.50 12.46
N THR A 247 37.58 -2.17 11.43
CA THR A 247 37.00 -2.18 10.08
C THR A 247 36.95 -3.60 9.56
N ARG A 248 35.78 -3.97 9.01
CA ARG A 248 35.53 -5.28 8.39
C ARG A 248 34.68 -5.09 7.16
N GLU A 249 35.04 -5.82 6.09
CA GLU A 249 34.28 -5.92 4.85
C GLU A 249 34.19 -7.39 4.43
N GLY A 250 33.01 -7.80 3.94
CA GLY A 250 32.77 -9.21 3.57
C GLY A 250 31.35 -9.43 3.04
N GLY A 251 30.98 -10.69 2.87
CA GLY A 251 29.65 -11.10 2.44
C GLY A 251 28.57 -10.91 3.50
N HIS A 252 28.96 -11.05 4.80
CA HIS A 252 28.08 -10.82 5.97
C HIS A 252 28.94 -10.42 7.18
N VAL A 253 29.09 -9.14 7.38
CA VAL A 253 29.88 -8.62 8.51
C VAL A 253 29.03 -7.70 9.38
N GLY A 254 29.49 -7.51 10.61
CA GLY A 254 28.84 -6.58 11.53
C GLY A 254 29.76 -6.06 12.63
N ALA A 255 29.20 -5.23 13.47
CA ALA A 255 29.87 -4.57 14.58
C ALA A 255 29.10 -4.76 15.87
N VAL A 256 29.82 -4.94 16.97
CA VAL A 256 29.27 -4.94 18.32
C VAL A 256 29.99 -3.91 19.17
N VAL A 257 29.22 -3.14 19.90
CA VAL A 257 29.71 -2.19 20.90
C VAL A 257 29.10 -2.53 22.26
N SER A 258 29.92 -2.48 23.31
CA SER A 258 29.51 -2.91 24.65
C SER A 258 29.52 -1.74 25.61
N PHE A 259 28.74 -1.86 26.67
CA PHE A 259 28.53 -0.86 27.70
C PHE A 259 28.50 -1.50 29.06
N ARG A 260 28.75 -0.72 30.09
CA ARG A 260 28.40 -1.03 31.47
C ARG A 260 27.19 -0.19 31.82
N THR A 261 26.10 -0.84 32.21
CA THR A 261 24.83 -0.14 32.42
C THR A 261 24.38 -0.26 33.90
N ARG A 262 23.66 0.75 34.33
CA ARG A 262 22.85 0.74 35.54
C ARG A 262 21.45 0.27 35.23
N ASP A 263 20.75 -0.10 36.29
CA ASP A 263 19.33 -0.46 36.12
C ASP A 263 18.50 0.69 35.55
N GLY A 264 17.79 0.41 34.46
CA GLY A 264 17.00 1.40 33.72
C GLY A 264 17.81 2.39 32.87
N GLU A 265 19.13 2.18 32.68
CA GLU A 265 19.94 3.06 31.84
C GLU A 265 19.56 2.94 30.36
N GLN A 266 19.42 4.09 29.71
CA GLN A 266 19.01 4.19 28.33
C GLN A 266 20.21 4.53 27.44
N VAL A 267 20.51 3.67 26.47
CA VAL A 267 21.51 3.95 25.43
C VAL A 267 20.77 4.34 24.14
N GLY A 268 21.03 5.55 23.66
CA GLY A 268 20.45 6.10 22.45
C GLY A 268 21.36 5.90 21.25
N VAL A 269 20.75 5.59 20.10
CA VAL A 269 21.44 5.49 18.81
C VAL A 269 20.66 6.25 17.75
N LYS A 270 21.32 7.19 17.07
CA LYS A 270 20.80 7.88 15.89
C LYS A 270 21.37 7.23 14.64
N VAL A 271 20.52 6.80 13.74
CA VAL A 271 20.91 6.09 12.52
C VAL A 271 20.37 6.83 11.31
N ALA A 272 21.18 6.99 10.28
CA ALA A 272 20.72 7.47 8.97
C ALA A 272 21.42 6.72 7.85
N SER A 273 20.80 6.72 6.68
CA SER A 273 21.42 6.13 5.49
C SER A 273 21.28 6.99 4.25
N SER A 274 22.02 6.61 3.20
CA SER A 274 22.05 7.28 1.91
C SER A 274 22.46 6.30 0.82
N PHE A 275 21.82 6.38 -0.33
CA PHE A 275 22.25 5.64 -1.53
C PHE A 275 23.36 6.35 -2.31
N ILE A 276 23.76 7.56 -1.88
CA ILE A 276 24.74 8.40 -2.58
C ILE A 276 26.13 8.27 -1.98
N SER A 277 26.28 8.49 -0.65
CA SER A 277 27.58 8.43 0.02
C SER A 277 27.45 8.42 1.55
N ALA A 278 28.56 8.08 2.23
CA ALA A 278 28.66 8.18 3.69
C ALA A 278 28.50 9.63 4.20
N ASP A 279 29.03 10.61 3.48
CA ASP A 279 28.88 12.03 3.82
C ASP A 279 27.42 12.49 3.69
N GLN A 280 26.72 11.96 2.70
CA GLN A 280 25.30 12.25 2.53
C GLN A 280 24.46 11.57 3.64
N ALA A 281 24.80 10.36 4.07
CA ALA A 281 24.17 9.71 5.23
C ALA A 281 24.35 10.54 6.51
N GLN A 282 25.55 11.09 6.75
CA GLN A 282 25.80 12.01 7.87
C GLN A 282 24.94 13.28 7.74
N ARG A 283 24.85 13.85 6.55
CA ARG A 283 24.01 15.03 6.27
C ARG A 283 22.53 14.75 6.55
N ASN A 284 22.03 13.59 6.13
CA ASN A 284 20.66 13.17 6.42
C ASN A 284 20.42 13.08 7.94
N LEU A 285 21.40 12.52 8.69
CA LEU A 285 21.34 12.46 10.16
C LEU A 285 21.25 13.85 10.79
N ASP A 286 22.13 14.74 10.37
CA ASP A 286 22.25 16.10 10.95
C ASP A 286 21.02 16.95 10.64
N SER A 287 20.47 16.83 9.42
CA SER A 287 19.33 17.64 8.97
C SER A 287 17.99 17.13 9.53
N GLU A 288 17.80 15.82 9.66
CA GLU A 288 16.51 15.25 10.04
C GLU A 288 16.37 15.05 11.56
N ILE A 289 17.45 14.69 12.23
CA ILE A 289 17.48 14.47 13.68
C ILE A 289 18.33 15.55 14.39
N GLY A 290 19.57 15.76 13.97
CA GLY A 290 20.47 16.73 14.59
C GLY A 290 20.54 16.59 16.11
N ARG A 291 20.03 17.59 16.85
CA ARG A 291 20.03 17.63 18.33
C ARG A 291 18.70 17.17 18.95
N ASP A 292 17.74 16.72 18.16
CA ASP A 292 16.44 16.28 18.69
C ASP A 292 16.60 15.12 19.66
N SER A 293 15.81 15.15 20.72
CA SER A 293 15.60 13.99 21.60
C SER A 293 14.72 12.95 20.92
N PHE A 294 14.73 11.73 21.43
CA PHE A 294 13.83 10.66 20.98
C PHE A 294 12.36 11.14 20.95
N ALA A 295 11.89 11.74 22.03
CA ALA A 295 10.51 12.24 22.12
C ALA A 295 10.21 13.37 21.12
N ALA A 296 11.18 14.21 20.78
CA ALA A 296 10.99 15.26 19.77
C ALA A 296 10.86 14.66 18.36
N THR A 297 11.68 13.66 18.04
CA THR A 297 11.58 12.95 16.75
C THR A 297 10.26 12.18 16.65
N GLU A 298 9.88 11.47 17.70
CA GLU A 298 8.59 10.76 17.78
C GLU A 298 7.39 11.70 17.56
N ALA A 299 7.41 12.86 18.22
CA ALA A 299 6.34 13.86 18.06
C ALA A 299 6.26 14.40 16.61
N LYS A 300 7.40 14.60 15.94
CA LYS A 300 7.43 14.99 14.52
C LYS A 300 6.85 13.91 13.61
N ALA A 301 7.24 12.66 13.81
CA ALA A 301 6.71 11.54 13.05
C ALA A 301 5.20 11.37 13.27
N LYS A 302 4.74 11.47 14.53
CA LYS A 302 3.30 11.46 14.86
C LYS A 302 2.55 12.58 14.15
N ALA A 303 3.07 13.80 14.17
CA ALA A 303 2.46 14.96 13.52
C ALA A 303 2.39 14.81 11.99
N ALA A 304 3.39 14.18 11.36
CA ALA A 304 3.37 13.89 9.93
C ALA A 304 2.21 12.96 9.56
N TRP A 305 1.98 11.91 10.33
CA TRP A 305 0.85 11.01 10.14
C TRP A 305 -0.50 11.68 10.42
N GLU A 306 -0.63 12.45 11.51
CA GLU A 306 -1.87 13.18 11.81
C GLU A 306 -2.27 14.12 10.67
N LYS A 307 -1.30 14.76 10.03
CA LYS A 307 -1.53 15.64 8.88
C LYS A 307 -2.09 14.85 7.69
N GLU A 308 -1.50 13.72 7.35
CA GLU A 308 -1.88 12.94 6.18
C GLU A 308 -3.21 12.20 6.40
N LEU A 309 -3.40 11.56 7.55
CA LEU A 309 -4.66 10.90 7.90
C LEU A 309 -5.81 11.91 8.05
N GLY A 310 -5.50 13.12 8.50
CA GLY A 310 -6.47 14.21 8.70
C GLY A 310 -7.11 14.76 7.43
N ILE A 311 -6.65 14.36 6.23
CA ILE A 311 -7.28 14.70 4.95
C ILE A 311 -8.68 14.12 4.87
N ILE A 312 -8.86 12.91 5.41
CA ILE A 312 -10.16 12.24 5.49
C ILE A 312 -10.49 12.04 6.96
N ARG A 313 -11.55 12.70 7.42
CA ARG A 313 -12.06 12.52 8.77
C ARG A 313 -13.40 11.83 8.71
N VAL A 314 -13.48 10.64 9.33
CA VAL A 314 -14.71 9.86 9.42
C VAL A 314 -15.34 10.01 10.80
N SER A 315 -16.68 9.97 10.84
CA SER A 315 -17.45 9.98 12.08
C SER A 315 -18.45 8.82 12.07
N ASP A 316 -18.24 7.91 13.00
CA ASP A 316 -19.08 6.73 13.19
C ASP A 316 -19.01 6.28 14.66
N PRO A 317 -20.08 5.68 15.21
CA PRO A 317 -20.05 5.12 16.57
C PRO A 317 -19.23 3.83 16.65
N ASP A 318 -18.99 3.14 15.52
CA ASP A 318 -18.22 1.92 15.45
C ASP A 318 -16.72 2.26 15.40
N LEU A 319 -16.02 1.92 16.48
CA LEU A 319 -14.58 2.18 16.62
C LEU A 319 -13.76 1.25 15.72
N ASP A 320 -14.20 0.02 15.51
CA ASP A 320 -13.44 -0.95 14.72
C ASP A 320 -13.48 -0.59 13.22
N ASN A 321 -14.60 -0.09 12.72
CA ASN A 321 -14.69 0.51 11.39
C ASN A 321 -13.70 1.68 11.22
N LYS A 322 -13.58 2.57 12.22
CA LYS A 322 -12.62 3.67 12.18
C LYS A 322 -11.17 3.17 12.20
N ARG A 323 -10.85 2.20 13.05
CA ARG A 323 -9.51 1.58 13.11
C ARG A 323 -9.14 0.93 11.78
N THR A 324 -10.05 0.16 11.19
CA THR A 324 -9.85 -0.47 9.89
C THR A 324 -9.60 0.57 8.81
N PHE A 325 -10.39 1.65 8.80
CA PHE A 325 -10.26 2.73 7.84
C PHE A 325 -8.90 3.44 7.93
N TYR A 326 -8.47 3.84 9.14
CA TYR A 326 -7.21 4.54 9.30
C TYR A 326 -6.00 3.62 9.16
N SER A 327 -6.13 2.32 9.47
CA SER A 327 -5.08 1.33 9.20
C SER A 327 -4.91 1.09 7.69
N ALA A 328 -6.02 1.02 6.94
CA ALA A 328 -5.97 0.98 5.47
C ALA A 328 -5.39 2.28 4.88
N MET A 329 -5.79 3.46 5.38
CA MET A 329 -5.17 4.73 4.96
C MET A 329 -3.66 4.74 5.21
N TYR A 330 -3.20 4.28 6.38
CA TYR A 330 -1.77 4.19 6.67
C TYR A 330 -1.04 3.33 5.64
N ARG A 331 -1.55 2.13 5.31
CA ARG A 331 -0.93 1.25 4.30
C ARG A 331 -0.85 1.92 2.92
N MET A 332 -1.91 2.57 2.49
CA MET A 332 -1.99 3.27 1.20
C MET A 332 -0.99 4.43 1.10
N LEU A 333 -0.52 5.00 2.22
CA LEU A 333 0.37 6.15 2.27
C LEU A 333 1.85 5.78 2.54
N LEU A 334 2.20 4.49 2.51
CA LEU A 334 3.57 4.02 2.62
C LEU A 334 4.32 4.07 1.28
N PHE A 335 3.65 3.73 0.17
CA PHE A 335 4.25 3.58 -1.15
C PHE A 335 3.64 4.54 -2.19
N PRO A 336 4.39 4.87 -3.28
CA PRO A 336 5.80 4.56 -3.53
C PRO A 336 6.72 5.31 -2.57
N ARG A 337 7.90 4.74 -2.24
CA ARG A 337 8.89 5.40 -1.38
C ARG A 337 9.61 6.50 -2.13
N GLN A 338 9.97 7.57 -1.41
CA GLN A 338 10.98 8.50 -1.85
C GLN A 338 12.31 7.78 -2.02
N PHE A 339 13.00 8.08 -3.12
CA PHE A 339 14.34 7.55 -3.41
C PHE A 339 15.31 8.68 -3.78
N HIS A 340 15.04 9.87 -3.28
CA HIS A 340 15.84 11.07 -3.47
C HIS A 340 16.24 11.68 -2.12
N GLU A 341 17.28 12.45 -2.15
CA GLU A 341 17.93 13.07 -0.99
C GLU A 341 18.13 14.55 -1.24
N ILE A 342 18.54 15.31 -0.21
CA ILE A 342 18.85 16.73 -0.35
C ILE A 342 20.36 16.90 -0.13
N ASP A 343 21.06 17.38 -1.15
CA ASP A 343 22.51 17.54 -1.11
C ASP A 343 22.97 18.77 -0.31
N ALA A 344 24.30 19.01 -0.31
CA ALA A 344 24.91 20.16 0.39
C ALA A 344 24.45 21.52 -0.12
N ARG A 345 23.96 21.59 -1.35
CA ARG A 345 23.48 22.82 -2.00
C ARG A 345 21.99 23.05 -1.74
N GLY A 346 21.30 22.12 -1.05
CA GLY A 346 19.85 22.13 -0.89
C GLY A 346 19.10 21.63 -2.14
N THR A 347 19.81 21.01 -3.08
CA THR A 347 19.23 20.44 -4.32
C THR A 347 18.72 19.05 -4.05
N MET A 348 17.54 18.73 -4.60
CA MET A 348 17.02 17.37 -4.62
C MET A 348 17.82 16.55 -5.64
N VAL A 349 18.43 15.46 -5.18
CA VAL A 349 19.27 14.55 -5.95
C VAL A 349 18.94 13.10 -5.63
N HIS A 350 19.24 12.19 -6.55
CA HIS A 350 19.06 10.76 -6.29
C HIS A 350 20.19 9.94 -6.93
N TYR A 351 20.48 8.80 -6.29
CA TYR A 351 21.22 7.73 -6.95
C TYR A 351 20.26 7.05 -7.93
N SER A 352 20.67 6.94 -9.19
CA SER A 352 19.87 6.24 -10.20
C SER A 352 19.99 4.73 -10.07
N PRO A 353 18.91 4.00 -9.79
CA PRO A 353 18.96 2.53 -9.83
C PRO A 353 19.00 1.97 -11.26
N TYR A 354 19.03 2.84 -12.28
CA TYR A 354 19.04 2.46 -13.69
C TYR A 354 20.44 2.56 -14.32
N ASP A 355 21.18 3.65 -14.06
CA ASP A 355 22.52 3.87 -14.64
C ASP A 355 23.66 3.97 -13.60
N GLY A 356 23.34 3.93 -12.31
CA GLY A 356 24.30 3.94 -11.20
C GLY A 356 24.97 5.29 -10.94
N LYS A 357 24.43 6.38 -11.48
CA LYS A 357 24.95 7.73 -11.27
C LYS A 357 24.06 8.54 -10.33
N VAL A 358 24.54 9.69 -9.91
CA VAL A 358 23.75 10.67 -9.15
C VAL A 358 23.21 11.72 -10.12
N HIS A 359 21.90 11.93 -10.07
CA HIS A 359 21.20 12.92 -10.89
C HIS A 359 20.40 13.88 -10.04
N ASP A 360 20.07 15.06 -10.59
CA ASP A 360 19.18 16.03 -9.99
C ASP A 360 17.70 15.63 -10.18
N GLY A 361 16.85 15.95 -9.22
CA GLY A 361 15.41 15.79 -9.28
C GLY A 361 14.86 14.62 -8.47
N PRO A 362 13.53 14.46 -8.45
CA PRO A 362 12.87 13.43 -7.67
C PRO A 362 13.05 12.03 -8.29
N MET A 363 13.10 11.03 -7.41
CA MET A 363 12.99 9.62 -7.75
C MET A 363 12.11 8.94 -6.71
N TYR A 364 11.25 8.02 -7.15
CA TYR A 364 10.39 7.18 -6.31
C TYR A 364 10.55 5.73 -6.73
N THR A 365 10.33 4.81 -5.80
CA THR A 365 10.49 3.38 -6.03
C THR A 365 9.54 2.55 -5.17
N ASP A 366 9.70 1.22 -5.23
CA ASP A 366 8.94 0.24 -4.45
C ASP A 366 7.45 0.30 -4.74
N ASN A 367 7.11 0.12 -6.02
CA ASN A 367 5.72 0.09 -6.45
C ASN A 367 5.52 -0.72 -7.72
N GLY A 368 4.43 -1.52 -7.76
CA GLY A 368 3.92 -2.21 -8.92
C GLY A 368 2.70 -1.51 -9.48
N PHE A 369 2.76 -1.08 -10.74
CA PHE A 369 1.65 -0.33 -11.32
C PHE A 369 0.48 -1.21 -11.74
N TRP A 370 0.70 -2.51 -11.97
CA TRP A 370 -0.37 -3.46 -12.23
C TRP A 370 -1.44 -3.45 -11.14
N ASP A 371 -1.02 -3.25 -9.89
CA ASP A 371 -1.88 -3.15 -8.72
C ASP A 371 -2.41 -1.73 -8.55
N THR A 372 -1.51 -0.76 -8.40
CA THR A 372 -1.78 0.56 -7.81
C THR A 372 -2.44 1.57 -8.73
N TRP A 373 -2.43 1.36 -10.05
CA TRP A 373 -3.09 2.26 -11.01
C TRP A 373 -4.61 2.35 -10.79
N ARG A 374 -5.20 1.36 -10.14
CA ARG A 374 -6.65 1.19 -10.01
C ARG A 374 -7.28 2.15 -9.00
N ALA A 375 -6.61 2.41 -7.86
CA ALA A 375 -7.15 3.30 -6.82
C ALA A 375 -6.10 4.15 -6.10
N VAL A 376 -4.86 3.67 -5.89
CA VAL A 376 -3.82 4.43 -5.17
C VAL A 376 -3.46 5.70 -5.93
N PHE A 377 -3.12 5.61 -7.20
CA PHE A 377 -2.79 6.78 -8.03
C PHE A 377 -3.98 7.70 -8.25
N PRO A 378 -5.21 7.22 -8.53
CA PRO A 378 -6.41 8.06 -8.52
C PRO A 378 -6.63 8.82 -7.20
N TYR A 379 -6.27 8.23 -6.05
CA TYR A 379 -6.29 8.94 -4.78
C TYR A 379 -5.25 10.08 -4.77
N PHE A 380 -4.00 9.80 -5.17
CA PHE A 380 -2.97 10.84 -5.22
C PHE A 380 -3.36 11.97 -6.18
N ALA A 381 -3.79 11.66 -7.38
CA ALA A 381 -4.28 12.64 -8.33
C ALA A 381 -5.41 13.50 -7.76
N LEU A 382 -6.33 12.92 -6.98
CA LEU A 382 -7.48 13.62 -6.40
C LEU A 382 -7.09 14.54 -5.23
N VAL A 383 -6.23 14.08 -4.30
CA VAL A 383 -6.00 14.76 -3.00
C VAL A 383 -4.55 15.17 -2.74
N ARG A 384 -3.59 14.68 -3.53
CA ARG A 384 -2.14 14.95 -3.42
C ARG A 384 -1.49 15.25 -4.78
N PRO A 385 -2.04 16.17 -5.59
CA PRO A 385 -1.56 16.41 -6.95
C PRO A 385 -0.09 16.86 -7.02
N GLU A 386 0.43 17.52 -5.99
CA GLU A 386 1.85 17.92 -5.95
C GLU A 386 2.76 16.70 -5.78
N LEU A 387 2.41 15.75 -4.91
CA LEU A 387 3.13 14.49 -4.74
C LEU A 387 3.05 13.64 -6.02
N ASP A 388 1.87 13.51 -6.58
CA ASP A 388 1.64 12.76 -7.82
C ASP A 388 2.48 13.34 -8.96
N GLY A 389 2.53 14.66 -9.08
CA GLY A 389 3.41 15.35 -10.05
C GLY A 389 4.90 15.05 -9.84
N GLN A 390 5.36 14.96 -8.59
CA GLN A 390 6.75 14.56 -8.30
C GLN A 390 7.01 13.10 -8.66
N ILE A 391 6.05 12.19 -8.40
CA ILE A 391 6.16 10.79 -8.80
C ILE A 391 6.22 10.67 -10.31
N MET A 392 5.36 11.39 -11.04
CA MET A 392 5.39 11.42 -12.51
C MET A 392 6.72 11.99 -13.05
N GLN A 393 7.29 13.02 -12.42
CA GLN A 393 8.61 13.51 -12.78
C GLN A 393 9.71 12.46 -12.50
N GLY A 394 9.58 11.70 -11.40
CA GLY A 394 10.46 10.57 -11.12
C GLY A 394 10.44 9.50 -12.22
N LEU A 395 9.27 9.20 -12.78
CA LEU A 395 9.13 8.30 -13.94
C LEU A 395 9.77 8.87 -15.22
N ALA A 396 9.66 10.18 -15.45
CA ALA A 396 10.35 10.83 -16.56
C ALA A 396 11.88 10.74 -16.39
N ASN A 397 12.39 10.90 -15.18
CA ASN A 397 13.80 10.71 -14.86
C ASN A 397 14.23 9.25 -15.08
N ALA A 398 13.46 8.29 -14.58
CA ALA A 398 13.71 6.86 -14.78
C ALA A 398 13.80 6.50 -16.27
N TYR A 399 12.92 7.06 -17.10
CA TYR A 399 12.99 6.86 -18.56
C TYR A 399 14.26 7.46 -19.19
N LYS A 400 14.63 8.69 -18.80
CA LYS A 400 15.86 9.36 -19.31
C LYS A 400 17.12 8.60 -18.93
N GLU A 401 17.15 7.98 -17.77
CA GLU A 401 18.28 7.28 -17.19
C GLU A 401 18.37 5.81 -17.64
N GLY A 402 17.23 5.11 -17.69
CA GLY A 402 17.14 3.69 -18.04
C GLY A 402 16.69 3.39 -19.47
N GLY A 403 16.17 4.39 -20.17
CA GLY A 403 15.66 4.26 -21.55
C GLY A 403 14.28 3.64 -21.66
N TRP A 404 13.63 3.23 -20.55
CA TRP A 404 12.31 2.60 -20.51
C TRP A 404 11.50 3.09 -19.33
N LEU A 405 10.16 3.12 -19.46
CA LEU A 405 9.29 3.25 -18.31
C LEU A 405 9.28 1.94 -17.52
N PRO A 406 9.53 2.01 -16.22
CA PRO A 406 9.36 0.84 -15.36
C PRO A 406 7.88 0.51 -15.18
N GLU A 407 7.56 -0.79 -15.04
CA GLU A 407 6.21 -1.25 -14.68
C GLU A 407 6.15 -1.77 -13.24
N TRP A 408 7.27 -2.26 -12.73
CA TRP A 408 7.49 -2.62 -11.34
C TRP A 408 8.89 -2.15 -10.92
N MET A 409 9.02 -1.47 -9.78
CA MET A 409 10.29 -0.89 -9.30
C MET A 409 10.64 -1.44 -7.91
N SER A 410 11.90 -1.92 -7.74
CA SER A 410 12.44 -2.32 -6.44
C SER A 410 13.97 -2.56 -6.49
N PRO A 411 14.84 -1.54 -6.29
CA PRO A 411 14.55 -0.12 -6.49
C PRO A 411 14.47 0.30 -7.95
N GLY A 412 15.17 -0.36 -8.87
CA GLY A 412 15.04 -0.19 -10.33
C GLY A 412 13.99 -1.13 -10.90
N GLN A 413 13.98 -1.22 -12.24
CA GLN A 413 13.02 -2.06 -12.97
C GLN A 413 13.15 -3.53 -12.58
N ARG A 414 12.01 -4.16 -12.30
CA ARG A 414 11.90 -5.61 -12.06
C ARG A 414 10.93 -6.22 -13.08
N ASP A 415 11.25 -7.43 -13.56
CA ASP A 415 10.39 -8.20 -14.45
C ASP A 415 9.34 -8.98 -13.65
N VAL A 416 8.34 -8.26 -13.18
CA VAL A 416 7.24 -8.79 -12.37
C VAL A 416 5.95 -8.18 -12.90
N MET A 417 4.91 -9.00 -12.97
CA MET A 417 3.58 -8.66 -13.48
C MET A 417 3.55 -8.28 -14.98
N ILE A 418 2.35 -8.27 -15.52
CA ILE A 418 2.07 -7.97 -16.91
C ILE A 418 1.59 -6.54 -17.11
N GLY A 419 1.43 -6.15 -18.36
CA GLY A 419 0.80 -4.88 -18.73
C GLY A 419 1.82 -3.78 -19.01
N SER A 420 1.32 -2.59 -19.27
CA SER A 420 2.05 -1.34 -19.33
C SER A 420 1.24 -0.27 -18.59
N ASN A 421 1.07 -0.53 -17.29
CA ASN A 421 0.15 0.20 -16.42
C ASN A 421 0.72 1.56 -15.99
N SER A 422 2.02 1.80 -16.19
CA SER A 422 2.61 3.15 -16.15
C SER A 422 1.85 4.12 -17.06
N ALA A 423 1.34 3.65 -18.21
CA ALA A 423 0.53 4.46 -19.11
C ALA A 423 -0.80 4.92 -18.46
N ASN A 424 -1.41 4.07 -17.63
CA ASN A 424 -2.66 4.38 -16.96
C ASN A 424 -2.45 5.51 -15.92
N ILE A 425 -1.41 5.41 -15.08
CA ILE A 425 -1.14 6.40 -14.02
C ILE A 425 -0.71 7.75 -14.60
N ILE A 426 0.13 7.76 -15.64
CA ILE A 426 0.60 8.99 -16.30
C ILE A 426 -0.57 9.70 -16.98
N ALA A 427 -1.40 8.96 -17.72
CA ALA A 427 -2.56 9.55 -18.38
C ALA A 427 -3.58 10.05 -17.37
N ASP A 428 -3.87 9.30 -16.31
CA ASP A 428 -4.77 9.71 -15.24
C ASP A 428 -4.30 11.02 -14.60
N ALA A 429 -3.05 11.07 -14.12
CA ALA A 429 -2.45 12.25 -13.51
C ALA A 429 -2.64 13.49 -14.40
N TYR A 430 -2.27 13.41 -15.70
CA TYR A 430 -2.34 14.55 -16.60
C TYR A 430 -3.79 14.98 -16.88
N LEU A 431 -4.68 14.02 -17.18
CA LEU A 431 -6.10 14.28 -17.50
C LEU A 431 -6.87 14.81 -16.29
N GLU A 432 -6.45 14.38 -15.11
CA GLU A 432 -6.99 14.83 -13.84
C GLU A 432 -6.42 16.20 -13.39
N GLY A 433 -5.56 16.83 -14.19
CA GLY A 433 -5.07 18.18 -13.97
C GLY A 433 -3.78 18.26 -13.14
N VAL A 434 -3.14 17.15 -12.83
CA VAL A 434 -1.80 17.15 -12.20
C VAL A 434 -0.78 17.73 -13.19
N ARG A 435 0.11 18.55 -12.70
CA ARG A 435 1.11 19.28 -13.49
C ARG A 435 2.45 19.31 -12.74
N GLY A 436 3.48 19.91 -13.38
CA GLY A 436 4.81 20.04 -12.77
C GLY A 436 5.75 18.89 -13.13
N PHE A 437 5.47 18.14 -14.19
CA PHE A 437 6.31 17.06 -14.70
C PHE A 437 6.42 17.10 -16.23
N ASP A 438 7.43 16.45 -16.77
CA ASP A 438 7.78 16.43 -18.21
C ASP A 438 6.87 15.45 -18.98
N ILE A 439 5.68 15.92 -19.33
CA ILE A 439 4.67 15.09 -19.99
C ILE A 439 5.08 14.68 -21.42
N GLU A 440 5.86 15.48 -22.13
CA GLU A 440 6.28 15.13 -23.48
C GLU A 440 7.26 13.95 -23.46
N THR A 441 8.23 13.96 -22.54
CA THR A 441 9.12 12.80 -22.29
C THR A 441 8.31 11.56 -21.89
N LEU A 442 7.34 11.71 -21.00
CA LEU A 442 6.50 10.58 -20.56
C LEU A 442 5.62 10.05 -21.69
N TYR A 443 5.09 10.93 -22.53
CA TYR A 443 4.31 10.52 -23.69
C TYR A 443 5.18 9.71 -24.70
N GLU A 444 6.39 10.19 -25.01
CA GLU A 444 7.36 9.45 -25.83
C GLU A 444 7.63 8.06 -25.24
N ALA A 445 7.87 8.01 -23.95
CA ALA A 445 8.16 6.77 -23.24
C ALA A 445 6.97 5.78 -23.27
N MET A 446 5.73 6.27 -23.06
CA MET A 446 4.51 5.47 -23.21
C MET A 446 4.36 4.90 -24.62
N VAL A 447 4.59 5.72 -25.65
CA VAL A 447 4.56 5.26 -27.06
C VAL A 447 5.63 4.22 -27.31
N LYS A 448 6.85 4.40 -26.78
CA LYS A 448 7.92 3.42 -26.88
C LYS A 448 7.51 2.08 -26.24
N ASN A 449 7.02 2.09 -25.00
CA ASN A 449 6.54 0.87 -24.33
C ASN A 449 5.37 0.20 -25.09
N ALA A 450 4.50 0.99 -25.74
CA ALA A 450 3.34 0.49 -26.50
C ALA A 450 3.68 -0.05 -27.88
N THR A 451 4.87 0.22 -28.40
CA THR A 451 5.24 -0.12 -29.81
C THR A 451 6.45 -1.03 -29.94
N THR A 452 7.23 -1.14 -28.87
CA THR A 452 8.47 -1.91 -28.88
C THR A 452 8.58 -2.72 -27.60
N SER A 453 9.37 -3.79 -27.65
CA SER A 453 9.87 -4.52 -26.50
C SER A 453 11.32 -4.88 -26.73
N GLU A 454 12.16 -4.83 -25.73
CA GLU A 454 13.42 -5.52 -25.75
C GLU A 454 13.18 -6.91 -25.16
N GLY A 455 13.43 -7.94 -25.98
CA GLY A 455 13.39 -9.32 -25.53
C GLY A 455 14.30 -9.49 -24.31
N ARG A 456 13.99 -10.45 -23.45
CA ARG A 456 14.74 -10.76 -22.22
C ARG A 456 16.24 -10.93 -22.51
N PRO A 457 17.09 -9.89 -22.43
CA PRO A 457 18.52 -10.06 -22.65
C PRO A 457 19.07 -10.89 -21.50
N LYS A 458 20.02 -11.75 -21.78
CA LYS A 458 20.78 -12.44 -20.74
C LYS A 458 21.96 -11.57 -20.37
N ASP A 459 22.20 -11.41 -19.07
CA ASP A 459 23.42 -10.78 -18.58
C ASP A 459 24.66 -11.61 -18.97
N LYS A 460 25.85 -11.07 -18.70
CA LYS A 460 27.11 -11.76 -18.99
C LYS A 460 27.26 -13.11 -18.27
N LYS A 461 26.42 -13.39 -17.25
CA LYS A 461 26.38 -14.64 -16.49
C LYS A 461 25.28 -15.58 -16.98
N GLY A 462 24.50 -15.19 -18.00
CA GLY A 462 23.39 -15.96 -18.55
C GLY A 462 22.07 -15.83 -17.78
N ALA A 463 22.00 -14.96 -16.76
CA ALA A 463 20.76 -14.66 -16.07
C ALA A 463 19.86 -13.78 -16.94
N VAL A 464 18.55 -13.99 -16.86
CA VAL A 464 17.56 -13.19 -17.59
C VAL A 464 17.54 -11.80 -16.98
N VAL A 465 17.87 -10.80 -17.80
CA VAL A 465 17.71 -9.40 -17.45
C VAL A 465 16.26 -9.02 -17.76
N THR A 466 15.72 -8.18 -16.95
CA THR A 466 14.37 -7.64 -16.96
C THR A 466 13.83 -7.36 -18.36
N ALA A 467 12.70 -7.96 -18.73
CA ALA A 467 11.98 -7.59 -19.93
C ALA A 467 11.41 -6.16 -19.77
N VAL A 468 11.44 -5.41 -20.85
CA VAL A 468 10.95 -4.03 -20.91
C VAL A 468 10.06 -3.82 -22.13
N GLY A 469 9.12 -2.89 -22.04
CA GLY A 469 8.08 -2.71 -23.04
C GLY A 469 6.99 -3.78 -22.96
N ARG A 470 6.19 -3.91 -24.02
CA ARG A 470 5.09 -4.90 -24.10
C ARG A 470 5.58 -6.20 -24.71
N GLU A 471 5.65 -7.27 -23.94
CA GLU A 471 5.97 -8.60 -24.46
C GLU A 471 4.89 -9.04 -25.46
N GLY A 472 5.31 -9.50 -26.67
CA GLY A 472 4.41 -9.88 -27.74
C GLY A 472 3.77 -8.69 -28.50
N VAL A 473 4.33 -7.50 -28.37
CA VAL A 473 3.82 -6.27 -29.02
C VAL A 473 3.76 -6.39 -30.54
N GLU A 474 4.68 -7.13 -31.19
CA GLU A 474 4.66 -7.39 -32.62
C GLU A 474 3.41 -8.16 -33.06
N TRP A 475 2.95 -9.09 -32.24
CA TRP A 475 1.70 -9.82 -32.48
C TRP A 475 0.50 -8.96 -32.19
N TYR A 476 0.51 -8.27 -31.06
CA TYR A 476 -0.57 -7.37 -30.67
C TYR A 476 -0.83 -6.30 -31.71
N ASN A 477 0.22 -5.65 -32.23
CA ASN A 477 0.09 -4.63 -33.28
C ASN A 477 -0.38 -5.21 -34.63
N LYS A 478 -0.05 -6.46 -34.94
CA LYS A 478 -0.42 -7.10 -36.22
C LYS A 478 -1.82 -7.72 -36.16
N LEU A 479 -2.11 -8.50 -35.12
CA LEU A 479 -3.34 -9.28 -34.99
C LEU A 479 -4.40 -8.62 -34.09
N GLY A 480 -3.96 -7.69 -33.23
CA GLY A 480 -4.76 -7.06 -32.19
C GLY A 480 -4.93 -7.94 -30.94
N TYR A 481 -4.09 -8.96 -30.79
CA TYR A 481 -3.97 -9.78 -29.59
C TYR A 481 -2.61 -10.47 -29.56
N VAL A 482 -2.17 -10.86 -28.37
CA VAL A 482 -1.00 -11.73 -28.17
C VAL A 482 -1.47 -13.17 -28.36
N PRO A 483 -0.92 -13.93 -29.33
CA PRO A 483 -1.36 -15.32 -29.54
C PRO A 483 -0.96 -16.24 -28.41
N TYR A 484 -1.81 -17.23 -28.14
CA TYR A 484 -1.58 -18.23 -27.11
C TYR A 484 -0.42 -19.20 -27.46
N ASP A 485 -0.30 -19.54 -28.74
CA ASP A 485 0.62 -20.57 -29.26
C ASP A 485 1.99 -20.06 -29.72
N VAL A 486 2.42 -18.88 -29.24
CA VAL A 486 3.72 -18.29 -29.64
C VAL A 486 4.78 -18.32 -28.53
N GLY A 487 4.51 -19.02 -27.43
CA GLY A 487 5.43 -19.16 -26.31
C GLY A 487 5.48 -17.95 -25.35
N ILE A 488 4.47 -17.09 -25.41
CA ILE A 488 4.28 -15.97 -24.50
C ILE A 488 3.16 -16.36 -23.53
N ASN A 489 3.49 -16.42 -22.23
CA ASN A 489 2.53 -16.74 -21.18
C ASN A 489 1.49 -15.63 -21.01
N GLU A 490 0.36 -15.96 -20.36
CA GLU A 490 -0.66 -14.95 -19.94
C GLU A 490 -1.21 -14.12 -21.10
N SER A 491 -1.23 -14.72 -22.29
CA SER A 491 -1.47 -14.02 -23.55
C SER A 491 -2.80 -13.26 -23.62
N ALA A 492 -3.86 -13.82 -23.06
CA ALA A 492 -5.17 -13.16 -22.99
C ALA A 492 -5.16 -12.00 -21.99
N ALA A 493 -4.58 -12.19 -20.80
CA ALA A 493 -4.46 -11.13 -19.81
C ALA A 493 -3.63 -9.97 -20.35
N ARG A 494 -2.46 -10.22 -20.97
CA ARG A 494 -1.63 -9.18 -21.61
C ARG A 494 -2.41 -8.40 -22.66
N THR A 495 -3.22 -9.06 -23.49
CA THR A 495 -4.06 -8.40 -24.49
C THR A 495 -5.08 -7.45 -23.86
N LEU A 496 -5.72 -7.86 -22.76
CA LEU A 496 -6.70 -7.05 -22.03
C LEU A 496 -6.05 -5.84 -21.37
N GLU A 497 -4.91 -6.04 -20.72
CA GLU A 497 -4.13 -4.96 -20.10
C GLU A 497 -3.64 -3.94 -21.14
N TYR A 498 -3.12 -4.41 -22.28
CA TYR A 498 -2.68 -3.52 -23.35
C TYR A 498 -3.83 -2.72 -23.95
N ALA A 499 -5.03 -3.31 -24.09
CA ALA A 499 -6.20 -2.59 -24.56
C ALA A 499 -6.63 -1.47 -23.59
N THR A 500 -6.53 -1.70 -22.28
CA THR A 500 -6.80 -0.68 -21.24
C THR A 500 -5.73 0.42 -21.25
N ALA A 501 -4.46 0.06 -21.38
CA ALA A 501 -3.37 1.04 -21.48
C ALA A 501 -3.46 1.87 -22.78
N ASP A 502 -3.89 1.26 -23.90
CA ASP A 502 -4.14 1.97 -25.17
C ASP A 502 -5.30 2.97 -25.05
N PHE A 503 -6.35 2.64 -24.28
CA PHE A 503 -7.39 3.60 -23.96
C PHE A 503 -6.81 4.83 -23.25
N SER A 504 -6.01 4.64 -22.23
CA SER A 504 -5.37 5.71 -21.47
C SER A 504 -4.45 6.54 -22.37
N LEU A 505 -3.63 5.90 -23.19
CA LEU A 505 -2.75 6.55 -24.15
C LEU A 505 -3.54 7.33 -25.22
N SER A 506 -4.68 6.80 -25.70
CA SER A 506 -5.55 7.50 -26.64
C SER A 506 -6.12 8.80 -26.08
N ARG A 507 -6.53 8.77 -24.82
CA ARG A 507 -7.07 9.93 -24.11
C ARG A 507 -6.00 11.01 -23.90
N LEU A 508 -4.81 10.59 -23.46
CA LEU A 508 -3.68 11.51 -23.32
C LEU A 508 -3.25 12.10 -24.65
N ALA A 509 -3.14 11.27 -25.70
CA ALA A 509 -2.81 11.74 -27.05
C ALA A 509 -3.80 12.81 -27.55
N ALA A 510 -5.11 12.59 -27.30
CA ALA A 510 -6.14 13.58 -27.65
C ALA A 510 -5.95 14.89 -26.87
N ALA A 511 -5.65 14.83 -25.57
CA ALA A 511 -5.41 16.01 -24.74
C ALA A 511 -4.14 16.78 -25.14
N LEU A 512 -3.13 16.09 -25.69
CA LEU A 512 -1.89 16.66 -26.22
C LEU A 512 -1.99 17.07 -27.70
N GLY A 513 -3.17 16.94 -28.33
CA GLY A 513 -3.38 17.32 -29.73
C GLY A 513 -2.79 16.35 -30.77
N LYS A 514 -2.33 15.16 -30.31
CA LYS A 514 -1.72 14.10 -31.15
C LYS A 514 -2.84 13.25 -31.81
N THR A 515 -3.60 13.84 -32.74
CA THR A 515 -4.85 13.28 -33.26
C THR A 515 -4.68 11.90 -33.92
N ALA A 516 -3.59 11.67 -34.65
CA ALA A 516 -3.34 10.39 -35.32
C ALA A 516 -3.19 9.25 -34.28
N ASP A 517 -2.39 9.47 -33.25
CA ASP A 517 -2.17 8.52 -32.17
C ASP A 517 -3.45 8.30 -31.36
N ALA A 518 -4.18 9.37 -31.06
CA ALA A 518 -5.46 9.27 -30.36
C ALA A 518 -6.42 8.30 -31.10
N LYS A 519 -6.51 8.42 -32.41
CA LYS A 519 -7.31 7.51 -33.24
C LYS A 519 -6.79 6.08 -33.26
N LYS A 520 -5.48 5.91 -33.43
CA LYS A 520 -4.80 4.59 -33.44
C LYS A 520 -5.08 3.84 -32.14
N TYR A 521 -4.76 4.45 -31.01
CA TYR A 521 -4.87 3.80 -29.71
C TYR A 521 -6.33 3.62 -29.27
N ALA A 522 -7.26 4.51 -29.65
CA ALA A 522 -8.69 4.28 -29.44
C ALA A 522 -9.20 3.03 -30.18
N ALA A 523 -8.69 2.76 -31.39
CA ALA A 523 -9.02 1.54 -32.12
C ALA A 523 -8.41 0.30 -31.43
N GLN A 524 -7.15 0.38 -30.96
CA GLN A 524 -6.49 -0.71 -30.25
C GLN A 524 -7.13 -1.00 -28.89
N ALA A 525 -7.68 -0.01 -28.20
CA ALA A 525 -8.43 -0.18 -26.96
C ALA A 525 -9.67 -1.09 -27.10
N GLN A 526 -10.14 -1.35 -28.33
CA GLN A 526 -11.23 -2.30 -28.65
C GLN A 526 -10.74 -3.74 -28.86
N ASN A 527 -9.44 -4.00 -28.79
CA ASN A 527 -8.83 -5.30 -29.07
C ASN A 527 -9.29 -6.40 -28.10
N TYR A 528 -9.72 -6.06 -26.88
CA TYR A 528 -10.31 -6.99 -25.93
C TYR A 528 -11.45 -7.84 -26.53
N ARG A 529 -12.20 -7.29 -27.51
CA ARG A 529 -13.30 -7.97 -28.19
C ARG A 529 -12.87 -9.23 -28.95
N LYS A 530 -11.60 -9.26 -29.38
CA LYS A 530 -11.02 -10.39 -30.13
C LYS A 530 -10.83 -11.65 -29.29
N LEU A 531 -10.84 -11.50 -27.97
CA LEU A 531 -10.69 -12.61 -27.01
C LEU A 531 -12.02 -13.18 -26.53
N TYR A 532 -13.14 -12.56 -26.84
CA TYR A 532 -14.44 -13.06 -26.41
C TYR A 532 -14.91 -14.17 -27.34
N ASP A 533 -15.01 -15.38 -26.79
CA ASP A 533 -15.57 -16.54 -27.49
C ASP A 533 -17.09 -16.62 -27.20
N ALA A 534 -17.89 -16.28 -28.20
CA ALA A 534 -19.35 -16.27 -28.07
C ALA A 534 -19.95 -17.68 -27.81
N GLN A 535 -19.23 -18.75 -28.18
CA GLN A 535 -19.68 -20.10 -27.95
C GLN A 535 -19.53 -20.50 -26.49
N SER A 536 -18.37 -20.24 -25.88
CA SER A 536 -18.15 -20.50 -24.45
C SER A 536 -18.78 -19.42 -23.57
N GLY A 537 -18.92 -18.21 -24.09
CA GLY A 537 -19.38 -17.03 -23.37
C GLY A 537 -18.31 -16.37 -22.50
N TRP A 538 -17.04 -16.73 -22.63
CA TRP A 538 -15.93 -16.25 -21.82
C TRP A 538 -14.80 -15.67 -22.67
N MET A 539 -13.95 -14.82 -22.06
CA MET A 539 -12.65 -14.49 -22.62
C MET A 539 -11.78 -15.73 -22.64
N ARG A 540 -10.97 -15.88 -23.71
CA ARG A 540 -10.22 -17.12 -23.99
C ARG A 540 -8.93 -16.81 -24.74
N GLY A 541 -7.89 -17.59 -24.51
CA GLY A 541 -6.67 -17.55 -25.30
C GLY A 541 -6.95 -17.84 -26.78
N ARG A 542 -6.32 -17.10 -27.68
CA ARG A 542 -6.50 -17.21 -29.12
C ARG A 542 -5.17 -17.51 -29.81
N ASN A 543 -5.14 -18.52 -30.68
CA ASN A 543 -3.96 -18.92 -31.43
C ASN A 543 -3.64 -17.95 -32.57
N LYS A 544 -2.42 -18.03 -33.07
CA LYS A 544 -1.92 -17.19 -34.19
C LYS A 544 -2.76 -17.31 -35.47
N ASP A 545 -3.35 -18.46 -35.74
CA ASP A 545 -4.23 -18.70 -36.88
C ASP A 545 -5.68 -18.21 -36.65
N GLY A 546 -5.96 -17.68 -35.47
CA GLY A 546 -7.29 -17.21 -35.09
C GLY A 546 -8.20 -18.26 -34.45
N SER A 547 -7.78 -19.51 -34.35
CA SER A 547 -8.49 -20.55 -33.60
C SER A 547 -8.41 -20.29 -32.07
N TRP A 548 -9.28 -20.97 -31.33
CA TRP A 548 -9.27 -20.86 -29.86
C TRP A 548 -8.34 -21.89 -29.22
N MET A 549 -7.67 -21.52 -28.13
CA MET A 549 -6.85 -22.46 -27.32
C MET A 549 -7.68 -23.70 -26.93
N GLN A 550 -7.08 -24.86 -26.91
CA GLN A 550 -7.68 -26.13 -26.50
C GLN A 550 -6.66 -26.96 -25.68
N PRO A 551 -7.13 -27.70 -24.66
CA PRO A 551 -8.50 -27.69 -24.07
C PRO A 551 -8.82 -26.38 -23.39
N PHE A 552 -10.10 -26.07 -23.18
CA PHE A 552 -10.51 -24.87 -22.45
C PHE A 552 -11.26 -25.25 -21.17
N ASN A 553 -10.71 -24.83 -20.05
CA ASN A 553 -11.32 -24.91 -18.73
C ASN A 553 -11.48 -23.49 -18.17
N PRO A 554 -12.71 -22.95 -18.00
CA PRO A 554 -12.88 -21.58 -17.51
C PRO A 554 -12.43 -21.38 -16.06
N TYR A 555 -12.22 -22.44 -15.29
CA TYR A 555 -11.72 -22.42 -13.91
C TYR A 555 -10.19 -22.58 -13.80
N ALA A 556 -9.48 -22.74 -14.93
CA ALA A 556 -8.04 -22.83 -14.93
C ALA A 556 -7.41 -21.47 -14.59
N TRP A 557 -6.58 -21.45 -13.56
CA TRP A 557 -5.83 -20.28 -13.13
C TRP A 557 -4.46 -20.23 -13.81
N GLY A 558 -4.05 -19.03 -14.24
CA GLY A 558 -2.82 -18.85 -15.00
C GLY A 558 -2.98 -19.19 -16.47
N ASP A 559 -1.93 -19.72 -17.11
CA ASP A 559 -1.85 -20.07 -18.52
C ASP A 559 -2.11 -18.86 -19.45
N ALA A 560 -3.33 -18.71 -19.97
CA ALA A 560 -3.71 -17.54 -20.76
C ALA A 560 -3.98 -16.29 -19.90
N PHE A 561 -4.08 -16.43 -18.59
CA PHE A 561 -4.44 -15.38 -17.62
C PHE A 561 -3.37 -15.23 -16.55
N THR A 562 -3.35 -14.10 -15.86
CA THR A 562 -2.43 -13.80 -14.75
C THR A 562 -3.22 -13.88 -13.45
N GLU A 563 -2.80 -14.73 -12.52
CA GLU A 563 -3.37 -14.83 -11.16
C GLU A 563 -4.90 -14.77 -11.14
N GLY A 564 -5.51 -15.53 -12.05
CA GLY A 564 -6.95 -15.54 -12.24
C GLY A 564 -7.33 -16.50 -13.34
N ASN A 565 -8.62 -16.48 -13.71
CA ASN A 565 -9.20 -17.38 -14.70
C ASN A 565 -10.14 -16.65 -15.69
N ALA A 566 -10.74 -17.37 -16.59
CA ALA A 566 -11.65 -16.81 -17.60
C ALA A 566 -12.87 -16.11 -17.00
N LEU A 567 -13.33 -16.53 -15.82
CA LEU A 567 -14.47 -15.91 -15.14
C LEU A 567 -14.15 -14.49 -14.70
N HIS A 568 -12.94 -14.27 -14.20
CA HIS A 568 -12.46 -12.97 -13.76
C HIS A 568 -12.20 -12.04 -14.94
N TYR A 569 -11.38 -12.51 -15.90
CA TYR A 569 -10.91 -11.68 -17.00
C TYR A 569 -11.99 -11.35 -18.04
N SER A 570 -13.13 -12.04 -18.02
CA SER A 570 -14.28 -11.68 -18.87
C SER A 570 -14.98 -10.38 -18.46
N PHE A 571 -14.54 -9.76 -17.35
CA PHE A 571 -15.03 -8.47 -16.86
C PHE A 571 -13.93 -7.38 -16.84
N SER A 572 -12.76 -7.65 -17.41
CA SER A 572 -11.56 -6.80 -17.27
C SER A 572 -11.39 -5.74 -18.37
N ALA A 573 -12.42 -5.37 -19.14
CA ALA A 573 -12.37 -4.24 -20.05
C ALA A 573 -13.09 -3.02 -19.46
N MET A 574 -12.52 -2.46 -18.42
CA MET A 574 -13.13 -1.36 -17.62
C MET A 574 -13.36 -0.09 -18.43
N GLN A 575 -12.54 0.16 -19.45
CA GLN A 575 -12.73 1.27 -20.39
C GLN A 575 -14.00 1.15 -21.22
N ASP A 576 -14.57 -0.05 -21.36
CA ASP A 576 -15.71 -0.30 -22.24
C ASP A 576 -16.70 -1.33 -21.65
N VAL A 577 -17.22 -1.05 -20.47
CA VAL A 577 -18.16 -1.95 -19.78
C VAL A 577 -19.44 -2.16 -20.60
N GLN A 578 -19.94 -1.12 -21.31
CA GLN A 578 -21.07 -1.29 -22.25
C GLN A 578 -20.72 -2.27 -23.37
N GLY A 579 -19.49 -2.22 -23.88
CA GLY A 579 -19.00 -3.19 -24.86
C GLY A 579 -18.98 -4.62 -24.34
N LEU A 580 -18.62 -4.82 -23.05
CA LEU A 580 -18.73 -6.15 -22.39
C LEU A 580 -20.20 -6.58 -22.26
N ILE A 581 -21.09 -5.67 -21.88
CA ILE A 581 -22.54 -5.92 -21.81
C ILE A 581 -23.07 -6.37 -23.17
N ASP A 582 -22.70 -5.67 -24.25
CA ASP A 582 -23.13 -5.99 -25.61
C ASP A 582 -22.62 -7.36 -26.07
N LEU A 583 -21.33 -7.68 -25.82
CA LEU A 583 -20.72 -8.97 -26.13
C LEU A 583 -21.41 -10.11 -25.40
N GLN A 584 -21.84 -9.90 -24.17
CA GLN A 584 -22.51 -10.91 -23.37
C GLN A 584 -24.02 -10.99 -23.62
N GLY A 585 -24.55 -10.16 -24.51
CA GLY A 585 -25.95 -10.24 -24.99
C GLY A 585 -26.93 -9.40 -24.19
N GLY A 586 -26.46 -8.29 -23.62
CA GLY A 586 -27.26 -7.24 -22.98
C GLY A 586 -27.28 -7.29 -21.44
N ASP A 587 -27.83 -6.24 -20.84
CA ASP A 587 -27.77 -5.98 -19.39
C ASP A 587 -28.15 -7.18 -18.53
N ARG A 588 -29.23 -7.88 -18.87
CA ARG A 588 -29.72 -9.04 -18.08
C ARG A 588 -28.71 -10.19 -18.09
N LYS A 589 -28.25 -10.61 -19.29
CA LYS A 589 -27.30 -11.73 -19.39
C LYS A 589 -25.96 -11.40 -18.72
N PHE A 590 -25.53 -10.14 -18.85
CA PHE A 590 -24.34 -9.63 -18.19
C PHE A 590 -24.48 -9.71 -16.67
N THR A 591 -25.59 -9.22 -16.11
CA THR A 591 -25.82 -9.26 -14.65
C THR A 591 -26.05 -10.67 -14.13
N ASP A 592 -26.77 -11.53 -14.87
CA ASP A 592 -26.96 -12.95 -14.49
C ASP A 592 -25.58 -13.67 -14.41
N LYS A 593 -24.67 -13.36 -15.35
CA LYS A 593 -23.32 -13.92 -15.35
C LYS A 593 -22.47 -13.33 -14.21
N LEU A 594 -22.56 -12.03 -13.96
CA LEU A 594 -21.84 -11.38 -12.85
C LEU A 594 -22.36 -11.90 -11.50
N ASP A 595 -23.66 -12.11 -11.34
CA ASP A 595 -24.26 -12.76 -10.14
C ASP A 595 -23.69 -14.17 -9.93
N SER A 596 -23.44 -14.91 -11.02
CA SER A 596 -22.87 -16.25 -10.93
C SER A 596 -21.48 -16.28 -10.32
N ILE A 597 -20.68 -15.22 -10.52
CA ILE A 597 -19.34 -15.13 -9.90
C ILE A 597 -19.42 -15.19 -8.37
N PHE A 598 -20.45 -14.60 -7.78
CA PHE A 598 -20.62 -14.57 -6.32
C PHE A 598 -21.31 -15.83 -5.76
N THR A 599 -21.80 -16.73 -6.62
CA THR A 599 -22.60 -17.89 -6.21
C THR A 599 -22.05 -19.24 -6.68
N LEU A 600 -21.22 -19.28 -7.73
CA LEU A 600 -20.55 -20.50 -8.18
C LEU A 600 -19.59 -21.01 -7.09
N PRO A 601 -19.47 -22.34 -6.92
CA PRO A 601 -18.51 -22.89 -5.97
C PRO A 601 -17.08 -22.37 -6.23
N PRO A 602 -16.28 -22.11 -5.19
CA PRO A 602 -14.89 -21.62 -5.33
C PRO A 602 -13.94 -22.77 -5.73
N VAL A 603 -14.27 -23.46 -6.83
CA VAL A 603 -13.41 -24.49 -7.43
C VAL A 603 -12.38 -23.85 -8.35
N PHE A 604 -11.23 -24.47 -8.48
CA PHE A 604 -10.15 -23.99 -9.33
C PHE A 604 -9.35 -25.14 -9.93
N ASP A 605 -8.64 -24.86 -11.00
CA ASP A 605 -7.64 -25.72 -11.61
C ASP A 605 -6.31 -24.97 -11.64
N ASN A 606 -5.34 -25.42 -10.84
CA ASN A 606 -3.99 -24.86 -10.73
C ASN A 606 -2.95 -25.68 -11.50
N SER A 607 -3.36 -26.47 -12.49
CA SER A 607 -2.44 -27.32 -13.27
C SER A 607 -1.28 -26.53 -13.88
N TYR A 608 -1.52 -25.29 -14.29
CA TYR A 608 -0.49 -24.40 -14.83
C TYR A 608 0.62 -24.09 -13.81
N TYR A 609 0.27 -23.80 -12.58
CA TYR A 609 1.24 -23.47 -11.52
C TYR A 609 1.90 -24.72 -10.90
N GLY A 610 1.34 -25.91 -11.12
CA GLY A 610 1.84 -27.17 -10.55
C GLY A 610 1.63 -27.32 -9.04
N SER A 611 1.06 -26.31 -8.38
CA SER A 611 0.74 -26.27 -6.95
C SER A 611 -0.45 -25.37 -6.69
N VAL A 612 -1.01 -25.44 -5.48
CA VAL A 612 -2.04 -24.50 -5.03
C VAL A 612 -1.35 -23.19 -4.65
N ILE A 613 -1.70 -22.13 -5.36
CA ILE A 613 -1.20 -20.78 -5.06
C ILE A 613 -2.05 -20.12 -3.98
N HIS A 614 -1.52 -19.10 -3.31
CA HIS A 614 -2.18 -18.47 -2.16
C HIS A 614 -3.51 -17.81 -2.57
N GLU A 615 -3.60 -17.17 -3.73
CA GLU A 615 -4.81 -16.47 -4.21
C GLU A 615 -6.01 -17.42 -4.36
N THR A 616 -5.77 -18.67 -4.78
CA THR A 616 -6.84 -19.66 -4.85
C THR A 616 -7.29 -20.17 -3.49
N ARG A 617 -6.36 -20.25 -2.51
CA ARG A 617 -6.72 -20.55 -1.12
C ARG A 617 -7.53 -19.40 -0.50
N GLU A 618 -7.13 -18.18 -0.73
CA GLU A 618 -7.84 -16.98 -0.29
C GLU A 618 -9.25 -16.93 -0.85
N MET A 619 -9.44 -17.18 -2.15
CA MET A 619 -10.76 -17.29 -2.75
C MET A 619 -11.63 -18.35 -2.05
N GLN A 620 -11.06 -19.51 -1.71
CA GLN A 620 -11.79 -20.56 -1.01
C GLN A 620 -12.17 -20.17 0.42
N ILE A 621 -11.24 -19.58 1.16
CA ILE A 621 -11.44 -19.19 2.57
C ILE A 621 -12.45 -18.06 2.68
N VAL A 622 -12.37 -17.07 1.81
CA VAL A 622 -13.33 -15.97 1.72
C VAL A 622 -14.74 -16.46 1.42
N ASN A 623 -14.87 -17.56 0.68
CA ASN A 623 -16.12 -18.24 0.37
C ASN A 623 -17.22 -17.31 -0.17
N MET A 624 -16.83 -16.44 -1.11
CA MET A 624 -17.74 -15.55 -1.86
C MET A 624 -17.88 -15.99 -3.32
N GLY A 625 -18.04 -17.29 -3.55
CA GLY A 625 -18.11 -17.90 -4.88
C GLY A 625 -16.74 -17.87 -5.58
N GLN A 626 -16.75 -17.47 -6.85
CA GLN A 626 -15.53 -17.25 -7.66
C GLN A 626 -14.98 -15.83 -7.50
N TYR A 627 -15.54 -15.00 -6.63
CA TYR A 627 -15.07 -13.62 -6.39
C TYR A 627 -13.84 -13.64 -5.47
N ALA A 628 -12.66 -13.61 -6.07
CA ALA A 628 -11.38 -13.63 -5.39
C ALA A 628 -10.91 -12.19 -5.09
N HIS A 629 -11.53 -11.55 -4.09
CA HIS A 629 -11.29 -10.14 -3.77
C HIS A 629 -9.83 -9.83 -3.40
N GLY A 630 -9.09 -10.82 -2.92
CA GLY A 630 -7.68 -10.67 -2.54
C GLY A 630 -6.77 -10.30 -3.70
N ASN A 631 -7.23 -10.44 -4.97
CA ASN A 631 -6.45 -10.07 -6.13
C ASN A 631 -7.04 -8.86 -6.89
N GLN A 632 -6.20 -7.89 -7.27
CA GLN A 632 -6.58 -6.57 -7.75
C GLN A 632 -7.37 -6.56 -9.07
N PRO A 633 -7.10 -7.44 -10.06
CA PRO A 633 -7.89 -7.47 -11.30
C PRO A 633 -9.37 -7.72 -11.10
N ILE A 634 -9.78 -8.17 -9.91
CA ILE A 634 -11.14 -8.62 -9.62
C ILE A 634 -11.92 -7.58 -8.81
N GLN A 635 -11.24 -6.71 -8.10
CA GLN A 635 -11.81 -5.77 -7.14
C GLN A 635 -12.89 -4.84 -7.72
N HIS A 636 -12.77 -4.44 -9.00
CA HIS A 636 -13.73 -3.55 -9.67
C HIS A 636 -15.08 -4.23 -9.98
N MET A 637 -15.16 -5.56 -9.99
CA MET A 637 -16.35 -6.31 -10.45
C MET A 637 -17.60 -5.98 -9.64
N THR A 638 -17.45 -5.69 -8.34
CA THR A 638 -18.55 -5.29 -7.46
C THR A 638 -19.30 -4.04 -7.93
N TYR A 639 -18.65 -3.17 -8.73
CA TYR A 639 -19.19 -1.92 -9.23
C TYR A 639 -19.83 -2.01 -10.61
N LEU A 640 -19.63 -3.12 -11.35
CA LEU A 640 -20.05 -3.21 -12.75
C LEU A 640 -21.57 -3.20 -12.96
N TYR A 641 -22.34 -3.49 -11.92
CA TYR A 641 -23.80 -3.40 -11.96
C TYR A 641 -24.32 -1.99 -12.22
N ASP A 642 -23.52 -0.95 -11.94
CA ASP A 642 -23.90 0.45 -12.18
C ASP A 642 -24.09 0.74 -13.68
N TRP A 643 -23.33 0.05 -14.55
CA TRP A 643 -23.48 0.15 -16.01
C TRP A 643 -24.70 -0.59 -16.55
N ALA A 644 -25.13 -1.63 -15.85
CA ALA A 644 -26.26 -2.46 -16.24
C ALA A 644 -27.60 -2.01 -15.59
N GLY A 645 -27.63 -0.84 -14.96
CA GLY A 645 -28.82 -0.27 -14.34
C GLY A 645 -29.29 -0.98 -13.08
N GLN A 646 -28.39 -1.66 -12.37
CA GLN A 646 -28.68 -2.37 -11.13
C GLN A 646 -27.77 -1.93 -9.95
N PRO A 647 -27.64 -0.62 -9.66
CA PRO A 647 -26.70 -0.12 -8.65
C PRO A 647 -26.98 -0.63 -7.23
N TRP A 648 -28.19 -1.11 -6.93
CA TRP A 648 -28.48 -1.72 -5.62
C TRP A 648 -27.66 -3.00 -5.38
N LYS A 649 -27.28 -3.74 -6.44
CA LYS A 649 -26.40 -4.92 -6.31
C LYS A 649 -24.98 -4.50 -5.97
N THR A 650 -24.45 -3.46 -6.63
CA THR A 650 -23.18 -2.81 -6.23
C THR A 650 -23.17 -2.49 -4.74
N GLN A 651 -24.24 -1.81 -4.25
CA GLN A 651 -24.35 -1.41 -2.84
C GLN A 651 -24.31 -2.61 -1.89
N GLY A 652 -25.03 -3.67 -2.23
CA GLY A 652 -25.04 -4.90 -1.44
C GLY A 652 -23.67 -5.57 -1.39
N HIS A 653 -23.06 -5.81 -2.55
CA HIS A 653 -21.77 -6.49 -2.64
C HIS A 653 -20.63 -5.70 -2.00
N VAL A 654 -20.54 -4.40 -2.24
CA VAL A 654 -19.50 -3.54 -1.65
C VAL A 654 -19.57 -3.57 -0.12
N ARG A 655 -20.79 -3.46 0.46
CA ARG A 655 -20.97 -3.52 1.92
C ARG A 655 -20.66 -4.91 2.48
N ASP A 656 -21.00 -5.95 1.77
CA ASP A 656 -20.72 -7.34 2.17
C ASP A 656 -19.21 -7.63 2.17
N VAL A 657 -18.50 -7.18 1.14
CA VAL A 657 -17.02 -7.27 1.06
C VAL A 657 -16.36 -6.52 2.20
N MET A 658 -16.72 -5.23 2.42
CA MET A 658 -16.12 -4.45 3.50
C MET A 658 -16.37 -5.07 4.88
N ALA A 659 -17.55 -5.61 5.12
CA ALA A 659 -17.92 -6.16 6.42
C ALA A 659 -17.30 -7.53 6.71
N LYS A 660 -17.02 -8.33 5.67
CA LYS A 660 -16.53 -9.70 5.83
C LYS A 660 -15.03 -9.83 5.72
N LEU A 661 -14.39 -8.97 4.92
CA LEU A 661 -13.03 -9.19 4.46
C LEU A 661 -12.00 -8.20 5.01
N TYR A 662 -12.43 -7.20 5.78
CA TYR A 662 -11.54 -6.19 6.32
C TYR A 662 -11.73 -5.99 7.81
N SER A 663 -10.63 -5.99 8.55
CA SER A 663 -10.60 -5.66 9.98
C SER A 663 -9.22 -5.11 10.37
N ALA A 664 -9.14 -4.31 11.41
CA ALA A 664 -7.87 -3.80 11.93
C ALA A 664 -7.15 -4.87 12.81
N THR A 665 -7.09 -6.11 12.33
CA THR A 665 -6.45 -7.25 12.99
C THR A 665 -5.31 -7.80 12.15
N PRO A 666 -4.38 -8.61 12.70
CA PRO A 666 -3.29 -9.18 11.93
C PRO A 666 -3.71 -10.02 10.72
N ASP A 667 -4.91 -10.61 10.74
CA ASP A 667 -5.54 -11.35 9.65
C ASP A 667 -6.53 -10.50 8.83
N GLY A 668 -6.40 -9.18 8.84
CA GLY A 668 -7.42 -8.22 8.42
C GLY A 668 -7.52 -7.90 6.94
N TYR A 669 -6.89 -8.66 6.04
CA TYR A 669 -7.03 -8.56 4.59
C TYR A 669 -7.42 -9.88 3.94
N PRO A 670 -8.10 -9.86 2.79
CA PRO A 670 -8.54 -11.07 2.07
C PRO A 670 -7.49 -11.69 1.16
N GLY A 671 -6.28 -11.17 1.12
CA GLY A 671 -5.16 -11.51 0.25
C GLY A 671 -4.09 -10.42 0.36
N ASP A 672 -3.19 -10.31 -0.60
CA ASP A 672 -2.10 -9.34 -0.56
C ASP A 672 -2.60 -7.88 -0.52
N GLU A 673 -1.90 -7.07 0.26
CA GLU A 673 -2.23 -5.64 0.40
C GLU A 673 -1.76 -4.83 -0.80
N ASP A 674 -0.61 -5.21 -1.37
CA ASP A 674 -0.02 -4.71 -2.63
C ASP A 674 0.11 -3.20 -2.74
N ASN A 675 1.09 -2.68 -1.99
CA ASN A 675 1.53 -1.28 -2.05
C ASN A 675 0.40 -0.26 -1.90
N GLY A 676 -0.62 -0.60 -1.12
CA GLY A 676 -1.74 0.28 -0.84
C GLY A 676 -2.99 0.02 -1.68
N GLN A 677 -2.97 -0.87 -2.68
CA GLN A 677 -4.12 -1.01 -3.58
C GLN A 677 -5.34 -1.65 -2.91
N THR A 678 -5.17 -2.75 -2.18
CA THR A 678 -6.27 -3.40 -1.46
C THR A 678 -6.82 -2.49 -0.36
N SER A 679 -5.95 -1.73 0.29
CA SER A 679 -6.31 -0.67 1.23
C SER A 679 -7.06 0.49 0.56
N ALA A 680 -6.63 0.96 -0.60
CA ALA A 680 -7.27 2.05 -1.34
C ALA A 680 -8.66 1.68 -1.82
N TRP A 681 -8.88 0.40 -2.23
CA TRP A 681 -10.21 -0.09 -2.55
C TRP A 681 -11.15 0.07 -1.34
N TYR A 682 -10.70 -0.34 -0.14
CA TYR A 682 -11.50 -0.20 1.08
C TYR A 682 -11.76 1.27 1.42
N VAL A 683 -10.73 2.13 1.36
CA VAL A 683 -10.86 3.57 1.69
C VAL A 683 -11.86 4.25 0.78
N PHE A 684 -11.77 4.07 -0.54
CA PHE A 684 -12.73 4.62 -1.49
C PHE A 684 -14.14 4.06 -1.27
N SER A 685 -14.26 2.75 -1.15
CA SER A 685 -15.54 2.08 -0.95
C SER A 685 -16.22 2.52 0.34
N ALA A 686 -15.46 2.72 1.42
CA ALA A 686 -15.95 3.21 2.71
C ALA A 686 -16.43 4.67 2.63
N MET A 687 -15.84 5.49 1.77
CA MET A 687 -16.35 6.83 1.44
C MET A 687 -17.63 6.79 0.58
N GLY A 688 -17.90 5.67 -0.09
CA GLY A 688 -19.11 5.45 -0.88
C GLY A 688 -18.96 5.56 -2.39
N PHE A 689 -17.74 5.60 -2.94
CA PHE A 689 -17.49 5.64 -4.38
C PHE A 689 -16.12 5.03 -4.73
N TYR A 690 -15.91 4.66 -5.99
CA TYR A 690 -14.67 4.00 -6.46
C TYR A 690 -14.32 4.39 -7.91
N PRO A 691 -13.04 4.61 -8.27
CA PRO A 691 -12.59 4.94 -9.62
C PRO A 691 -12.45 3.69 -10.49
N VAL A 692 -13.53 3.13 -11.01
CA VAL A 692 -13.48 1.90 -11.85
C VAL A 692 -12.64 2.10 -13.12
N THR A 693 -12.75 3.28 -13.74
CA THR A 693 -11.97 3.64 -14.93
C THR A 693 -11.27 4.97 -14.67
N PRO A 694 -10.07 4.96 -14.08
CA PRO A 694 -9.39 6.19 -13.67
C PRO A 694 -9.43 7.24 -14.76
N THR A 695 -8.66 7.29 -15.74
CA THR A 695 -8.49 8.31 -16.80
C THR A 695 -9.77 9.01 -17.33
N VAL A 696 -10.95 8.64 -16.83
CA VAL A 696 -12.25 9.21 -17.22
C VAL A 696 -12.71 10.32 -16.28
N GLY A 697 -12.15 10.37 -15.07
CA GLY A 697 -12.57 11.34 -14.05
C GLY A 697 -13.98 11.10 -13.52
N GLN A 698 -14.41 9.83 -13.47
CA GLN A 698 -15.68 9.40 -12.89
C GLN A 698 -15.44 8.37 -11.79
N TYR A 699 -16.24 8.47 -10.73
CA TYR A 699 -16.22 7.58 -9.58
C TYR A 699 -17.59 6.93 -9.45
N ALA A 700 -17.66 5.60 -9.63
CA ALA A 700 -18.90 4.84 -9.46
C ALA A 700 -19.36 4.88 -8.00
N ILE A 701 -20.65 5.03 -7.76
CA ILE A 701 -21.20 5.11 -6.41
C ILE A 701 -21.49 3.70 -5.88
N GLY A 702 -20.82 3.36 -4.78
CA GLY A 702 -21.10 2.16 -3.99
C GLY A 702 -22.11 2.44 -2.87
N SER A 703 -21.73 2.08 -1.64
CA SER A 703 -22.54 2.35 -0.45
C SER A 703 -21.62 2.87 0.67
N PRO A 704 -21.82 4.10 1.18
CA PRO A 704 -20.95 4.65 2.22
C PRO A 704 -20.99 3.78 3.48
N LEU A 705 -19.84 3.62 4.14
CA LEU A 705 -19.74 2.88 5.40
C LEU A 705 -20.06 3.75 6.61
N PHE A 706 -19.64 5.01 6.58
CA PHE A 706 -19.71 5.93 7.70
C PHE A 706 -20.95 6.82 7.68
N ARG A 707 -21.34 7.32 8.85
CA ARG A 707 -22.44 8.31 8.95
C ARG A 707 -22.02 9.66 8.41
N SER A 708 -20.76 10.03 8.54
CA SER A 708 -20.21 11.24 7.96
C SER A 708 -18.73 11.06 7.61
N VAL A 709 -18.34 11.59 6.44
CA VAL A 709 -16.95 11.70 5.99
C VAL A 709 -16.69 13.14 5.58
N ARG A 710 -15.58 13.70 6.01
CA ARG A 710 -15.07 15.00 5.56
C ARG A 710 -13.78 14.79 4.80
N LEU A 711 -13.83 15.05 3.51
CA LEU A 711 -12.67 14.94 2.61
C LEU A 711 -12.18 16.34 2.26
N THR A 712 -10.94 16.64 2.65
CA THR A 712 -10.27 17.92 2.35
C THR A 712 -9.56 17.82 0.99
N MET A 713 -10.04 18.62 0.05
CA MET A 713 -9.47 18.72 -1.30
C MET A 713 -8.28 19.66 -1.35
N PRO A 714 -7.41 19.57 -2.39
CA PRO A 714 -6.42 20.58 -2.67
C PRO A 714 -7.05 21.99 -2.70
N GLY A 715 -6.33 22.97 -2.13
CA GLY A 715 -6.85 24.33 -1.97
C GLY A 715 -7.83 24.53 -0.82
N GLY A 716 -8.00 23.51 0.06
CA GLY A 716 -8.75 23.64 1.32
C GLY A 716 -10.27 23.51 1.20
N LYS A 717 -10.83 23.23 0.03
CA LYS A 717 -12.25 22.92 -0.10
C LYS A 717 -12.56 21.60 0.59
N VAL A 718 -13.76 21.48 1.14
CA VAL A 718 -14.19 20.26 1.85
C VAL A 718 -15.41 19.67 1.18
N LEU A 719 -15.34 18.38 0.85
CA LEU A 719 -16.51 17.58 0.53
C LEU A 719 -16.98 16.88 1.81
N THR A 720 -18.22 17.13 2.21
CA THR A 720 -18.86 16.41 3.31
C THR A 720 -19.80 15.36 2.73
N ILE A 721 -19.58 14.11 3.07
CA ILE A 721 -20.45 12.99 2.73
C ILE A 721 -21.26 12.67 3.96
N GLU A 722 -22.57 12.69 3.83
CA GLU A 722 -23.51 12.45 4.94
C GLU A 722 -24.40 11.25 4.64
N ALA A 723 -24.48 10.33 5.57
CA ALA A 723 -25.40 9.20 5.56
C ALA A 723 -25.94 8.95 6.99
N PRO A 724 -26.74 9.87 7.56
CA PRO A 724 -27.03 9.92 8.99
C PRO A 724 -27.79 8.69 9.52
N ASN A 725 -28.53 8.00 8.67
CA ASN A 725 -29.25 6.77 8.99
C ASN A 725 -28.56 5.49 8.49
N ASN A 726 -27.26 5.60 8.11
CA ASN A 726 -26.45 4.45 7.71
C ASN A 726 -26.19 3.49 8.89
N GLY A 727 -26.05 2.22 8.60
CA GLY A 727 -25.73 1.18 9.57
C GLY A 727 -25.75 -0.20 8.94
N PRO A 728 -25.50 -1.27 9.72
CA PRO A 728 -25.37 -2.64 9.17
C PRO A 728 -26.61 -3.15 8.40
N LYS A 729 -27.81 -2.61 8.71
CA LYS A 729 -29.07 -2.98 8.03
C LYS A 729 -29.47 -1.99 6.94
N ASN A 730 -28.97 -0.76 6.96
CA ASN A 730 -29.34 0.30 6.03
C ASN A 730 -28.22 0.51 5.00
N VAL A 731 -28.06 -0.45 4.11
CA VAL A 731 -26.96 -0.49 3.12
C VAL A 731 -27.38 0.02 1.74
N TYR A 732 -28.69 0.16 1.49
CA TYR A 732 -29.21 0.53 0.17
C TYR A 732 -29.56 2.01 0.09
N ILE A 733 -29.09 2.66 -0.97
CA ILE A 733 -29.40 4.06 -1.26
C ILE A 733 -30.87 4.21 -1.66
N GLN A 734 -31.60 5.08 -0.95
CA GLN A 734 -32.98 5.45 -1.28
C GLN A 734 -33.04 6.72 -2.12
N SER A 735 -32.17 7.68 -1.84
CA SER A 735 -31.98 8.90 -2.63
C SER A 735 -30.62 9.53 -2.35
N VAL A 736 -30.14 10.32 -3.28
CA VAL A 736 -28.90 11.10 -3.15
C VAL A 736 -29.17 12.56 -3.50
N THR A 737 -28.55 13.46 -2.79
CA THR A 737 -28.47 14.87 -3.18
C THR A 737 -27.03 15.35 -3.17
N LEU A 738 -26.68 16.16 -4.16
CA LEU A 738 -25.41 16.89 -4.22
C LEU A 738 -25.70 18.38 -4.09
N ASN A 739 -25.19 19.00 -3.03
CA ASN A 739 -25.44 20.41 -2.72
C ASN A 739 -26.95 20.76 -2.71
N GLY A 740 -27.75 19.86 -2.11
CA GLY A 740 -29.21 20.01 -1.99
C GLY A 740 -30.01 19.70 -3.24
N LYS A 741 -29.37 19.39 -4.38
CA LYS A 741 -30.06 19.02 -5.61
C LYS A 741 -30.11 17.50 -5.77
N PRO A 742 -31.22 16.91 -6.27
CA PRO A 742 -31.28 15.49 -6.55
C PRO A 742 -30.15 15.03 -7.46
N HIS A 743 -29.58 13.86 -7.16
CA HIS A 743 -28.50 13.24 -7.94
C HIS A 743 -28.88 11.77 -8.22
N ASP A 744 -29.32 11.52 -9.46
CA ASP A 744 -29.82 10.20 -9.90
C ASP A 744 -28.83 9.41 -10.75
N LYS A 745 -27.58 9.87 -10.83
CA LYS A 745 -26.51 9.16 -11.53
C LYS A 745 -25.79 8.24 -10.53
N PRO A 746 -25.50 6.98 -10.88
CA PRO A 746 -24.72 6.08 -10.02
C PRO A 746 -23.21 6.37 -10.12
N TRP A 747 -22.83 7.63 -10.34
CA TRP A 747 -21.43 8.07 -10.38
C TRP A 747 -21.31 9.57 -10.09
N LEU A 748 -20.11 9.95 -9.64
CA LEU A 748 -19.70 11.33 -9.39
C LEU A 748 -18.59 11.73 -10.36
N SER A 749 -18.58 12.98 -10.83
CA SER A 749 -17.42 13.48 -11.56
C SER A 749 -16.36 14.01 -10.60
N ARG A 750 -15.09 13.93 -11.00
CA ARG A 750 -14.00 14.56 -10.27
C ARG A 750 -14.26 16.04 -10.00
N ALA A 751 -14.74 16.76 -10.99
CA ALA A 751 -15.08 18.18 -10.85
C ALA A 751 -16.09 18.41 -9.72
N ALA A 752 -17.08 17.51 -9.56
CA ALA A 752 -18.05 17.59 -8.47
C ALA A 752 -17.40 17.32 -7.10
N LEU A 753 -16.48 16.35 -7.02
CA LEU A 753 -15.73 16.07 -5.78
C LEU A 753 -14.84 17.26 -5.42
N GLN A 754 -14.06 17.78 -6.35
CA GLN A 754 -13.15 18.91 -6.15
C GLN A 754 -13.86 20.24 -5.87
N ALA A 755 -15.10 20.39 -6.30
CA ALA A 755 -15.89 21.57 -5.97
C ALA A 755 -16.19 21.66 -4.46
N GLY A 756 -16.15 20.52 -3.75
CA GLY A 756 -16.56 20.42 -2.36
C GLY A 756 -18.07 20.54 -2.18
N GLY A 757 -18.50 20.77 -0.96
CA GLY A 757 -19.91 20.88 -0.61
C GLY A 757 -20.44 19.65 0.10
N THR A 758 -21.72 19.31 -0.09
CA THR A 758 -22.37 18.20 0.63
C THR A 758 -22.96 17.18 -0.32
N LEU A 759 -22.50 15.94 -0.20
CA LEU A 759 -23.09 14.76 -0.82
C LEU A 759 -23.86 14.01 0.27
N ARG A 760 -25.19 13.96 0.15
CA ARG A 760 -26.05 13.36 1.18
C ARG A 760 -26.78 12.15 0.63
N PHE A 761 -26.63 11.04 1.34
CA PHE A 761 -27.27 9.76 1.09
C PHE A 761 -28.41 9.55 2.10
N VAL A 762 -29.57 9.14 1.61
CA VAL A 762 -30.64 8.55 2.42
C VAL A 762 -30.55 7.04 2.23
N MET A 763 -30.26 6.33 3.33
CA MET A 763 -30.04 4.89 3.30
C MET A 763 -31.29 4.14 3.82
N GLY A 764 -31.45 2.89 3.39
CA GLY A 764 -32.56 2.02 3.83
C GLY A 764 -32.20 0.54 3.80
N PRO A 765 -33.05 -0.32 4.38
CA PRO A 765 -32.77 -1.75 4.51
C PRO A 765 -33.15 -2.55 3.27
N THR A 766 -33.87 -1.97 2.31
CA THR A 766 -34.36 -2.66 1.11
C THR A 766 -33.80 -2.06 -0.16
N PRO A 767 -33.45 -2.86 -1.19
CA PRO A 767 -33.00 -2.37 -2.46
C PRO A 767 -33.97 -1.36 -3.10
N ASN A 768 -33.44 -0.21 -3.52
CA ASN A 768 -34.20 0.73 -4.37
C ASN A 768 -33.84 0.49 -5.84
N THR A 769 -34.69 -0.18 -6.56
CA THR A 769 -34.48 -0.56 -7.96
C THR A 769 -34.70 0.58 -8.95
N ARG A 770 -35.05 1.79 -8.49
CA ARG A 770 -35.30 2.97 -9.35
C ARG A 770 -34.17 3.97 -9.35
N TRP A 771 -33.51 4.19 -8.20
CA TRP A 771 -32.40 5.13 -8.12
C TRP A 771 -31.20 4.61 -8.96
N GLY A 772 -30.66 5.48 -9.83
CA GLY A 772 -29.49 5.18 -10.66
C GLY A 772 -29.70 4.14 -11.77
N SER A 773 -30.92 3.61 -11.95
CA SER A 773 -31.19 2.51 -12.90
C SER A 773 -31.41 2.96 -14.35
N ALA A 774 -31.60 4.26 -14.60
CA ALA A 774 -31.83 4.73 -15.94
C ALA A 774 -30.58 4.58 -16.82
N LYS A 775 -30.68 3.91 -17.97
CA LYS A 775 -29.55 3.63 -18.87
C LYS A 775 -28.80 4.90 -19.31
N ALA A 776 -29.51 6.03 -19.45
CA ALA A 776 -28.92 7.33 -19.77
C ALA A 776 -28.04 7.89 -18.63
N ASN A 777 -28.17 7.35 -17.41
CA ASN A 777 -27.39 7.73 -16.24
C ASN A 777 -26.17 6.80 -15.99
N ALA A 778 -25.98 5.76 -16.80
CA ALA A 778 -24.84 4.85 -16.65
C ALA A 778 -23.51 5.61 -16.67
N PRO A 779 -22.49 5.11 -15.97
CA PRO A 779 -21.15 5.67 -16.06
C PRO A 779 -20.58 5.59 -17.49
N PHE A 780 -19.47 6.28 -17.73
CA PHE A 780 -18.78 6.28 -19.02
C PHE A 780 -18.43 4.86 -19.51
N SER A 781 -18.55 4.65 -20.81
CA SER A 781 -18.02 3.50 -21.55
C SER A 781 -17.67 3.95 -22.97
N MET A 782 -16.63 3.39 -23.57
CA MET A 782 -16.22 3.74 -24.96
C MET A 782 -17.33 3.47 -25.97
N SER A 783 -18.11 2.41 -25.79
CA SER A 783 -19.20 2.00 -26.68
C SER A 783 -20.53 2.70 -26.38
N ALA A 784 -20.67 3.41 -25.29
CA ALA A 784 -21.90 4.11 -24.97
C ALA A 784 -22.07 5.34 -25.88
N PRO A 785 -23.31 5.67 -26.31
CA PRO A 785 -23.56 6.92 -26.98
C PRO A 785 -23.09 8.09 -26.13
N VAL A 786 -22.29 8.99 -26.72
CA VAL A 786 -21.90 10.23 -26.06
C VAL A 786 -23.18 11.00 -25.76
N ALA A 787 -23.50 11.21 -24.51
CA ALA A 787 -24.60 12.12 -24.14
C ALA A 787 -24.25 13.51 -24.69
N ARG A 788 -25.01 13.97 -25.67
CA ARG A 788 -24.87 15.29 -26.28
C ARG A 788 -25.30 16.40 -25.32
#